data_fb4b31aa94a480d8b88f921d92fa7b0e
#
_entry.id   fb4b31aa94a480d8b88f921d92fa7b0e
#
_cell.length_a   1.000
_cell.length_b   1.000
_cell.length_c   1.000
_cell.angle_alpha   90.00
_cell.angle_beta   90.00
_cell.angle_gamma   90.00
#
_symmetry.space_group_name_H-M   'P 1'
#
loop_
_entity.id
_entity.type
_entity.pdbx_description
1 polymer ?
#
loop_
_entity_poly.entity_id
_entity_poly.type
_entity_poly.pdbx_seq_one_letter_code
_entity_poly.pdbx_strand_id
1 'polypeptide(L)'
;MIPPGISFDVEKLLFLALSFFAIIVMTIGYGHDLVAVQSSNNDNVEMIPVNVGVILDLETRVGLMGLSCLNMSLSDFYSLNPSSKTRLALHVRDSKQDEVAAAAAALDLIKNKQVQAIIGPEGSMQVDFIIHLGNISHVPIISFSATSPSLGWIRSTYFIRAAQNDSAQVNAISAIVEAFGWKEAVLIYVDNEFGEGIIPSLIDALEEVDTRVPYGSLIHPSATDDQILLELYKLMTMQMRVFIVHMLPTLGSQLFAKAKEVGMMTEGYVWILTTGITDLLSSMDSSVVASSMQGVLGIGTYIPDTPYLDNFMVRWKMKFQQDNPSILNPTLNIFGYWAYDAVRALAMVVEEMGAANFTFRMLKASTNATDLDTIGVSQNGQKLLQGLANTTFMGLAGNFSLVDGQLESSAFQIVNINGNAARGIGFWTLESGLLRDWNSFNISKYSTSKSNLQSIIWPGDSTSIPKGWEIPTNGKRLKILVPVKVGFDEFVKVTRDPSTNTSQVTGSCIDIFQAVIEKLPYAVAYDLIPFALPNGSSAGCYNDMIDQVFYQKYDAVVGDTTIVANGSLYVAFTLPYTESGVAMLVPYKHNKSKNAWVFLKPLTWDLWLTTGCFFVFIALVVWILEHRINEDFGGPASHQVGTSFWFSFSTMVFAQRESVLSNLARFVMIVWVFVVLILTQSYTASLSSLLVVQNFQPSVSDVDRLRKSGEKVGYLEASFVHEMLKQMDFNESGLISYKSPEECDVLLSNRSAKGGIAAAFDEVPYIKLILSQYCNKYTVIPTFKTAGFGFVFPKGSPLVPDISRAILNITEGPKMTEIESAWLTSKTNCLDSTTSVSSDSLGLDSFWALFLIAGAAAVLALLIFMVMFVKKNWPEVTSSSGTSWEKIVALGRRFYQRDLNAHTFRKGGFRERRTDDGGNEIGAVVTLENTNFPPRPSSESIQINDVLTDEQGTPSAEQRFLNRVDEGCPELAISVELTNVNREMYIPRQP
;
A
#
# COMPACT_ATOMS: atom_id res chain seq x y z
N MET A 1 -3.44 -2.26 61.25
CA MET A 1 -4.26 -2.04 60.03
C MET A 1 -4.35 -3.38 59.32
N ILE A 2 -5.51 -3.97 59.33
CA ILE A 2 -5.85 -5.30 58.87
C ILE A 2 -6.25 -5.16 57.36
N PRO A 3 -5.77 -6.02 56.43
CA PRO A 3 -6.31 -6.05 55.10
C PRO A 3 -7.57 -6.95 55.05
N PRO A 4 -8.57 -6.61 54.25
CA PRO A 4 -9.85 -7.31 54.15
C PRO A 4 -9.89 -8.36 53.04
N GLY A 5 -10.57 -9.47 53.32
CA GLY A 5 -11.48 -10.15 52.45
C GLY A 5 -10.92 -11.34 51.64
N ILE A 6 -10.95 -12.54 52.25
CA ILE A 6 -10.99 -13.80 51.52
C ILE A 6 -12.47 -14.14 51.31
N SER A 7 -12.94 -13.95 50.08
CA SER A 7 -14.24 -14.48 49.62
C SER A 7 -14.12 -15.98 49.34
N PHE A 8 -14.77 -16.76 50.17
CA PHE A 8 -14.90 -18.24 49.95
C PHE A 8 -15.90 -18.49 48.84
N ASP A 9 -15.42 -19.08 47.77
CA ASP A 9 -16.19 -19.46 46.59
C ASP A 9 -16.93 -20.78 46.86
N VAL A 10 -18.19 -20.71 47.23
CA VAL A 10 -19.06 -21.86 47.62
C VAL A 10 -19.29 -22.80 46.43
N GLU A 11 -19.21 -22.30 45.19
CA GLU A 11 -19.37 -23.12 43.96
C GLU A 11 -18.18 -24.10 43.76
N LYS A 12 -16.96 -23.72 44.12
CA LYS A 12 -15.80 -24.63 44.01
C LYS A 12 -15.84 -25.75 45.05
N LEU A 13 -16.42 -25.51 46.22
CA LEU A 13 -16.59 -26.54 47.24
C LEU A 13 -17.69 -27.53 46.82
N LEU A 14 -18.75 -27.07 46.17
CA LEU A 14 -19.83 -27.93 45.66
C LEU A 14 -19.33 -28.84 44.51
N PHE A 15 -18.46 -28.29 43.62
CA PHE A 15 -17.85 -29.06 42.53
C PHE A 15 -16.88 -30.12 43.01
N LEU A 16 -16.09 -29.83 44.07
CA LEU A 16 -15.20 -30.83 44.71
C LEU A 16 -15.97 -31.91 45.44
N ALA A 17 -17.09 -31.57 46.10
CA ALA A 17 -17.94 -32.55 46.77
C ALA A 17 -18.67 -33.47 45.77
N LEU A 18 -19.14 -32.95 44.63
CA LEU A 18 -19.76 -33.71 43.54
C LEU A 18 -18.75 -34.64 42.84
N SER A 19 -17.50 -34.19 42.64
CA SER A 19 -16.43 -34.98 42.06
C SER A 19 -16.03 -36.14 43.01
N PHE A 20 -15.96 -35.92 44.31
CA PHE A 20 -15.69 -36.96 45.29
C PHE A 20 -16.82 -37.98 45.39
N PHE A 21 -18.11 -37.57 45.28
CA PHE A 21 -19.24 -38.47 45.26
C PHE A 21 -19.28 -39.34 44.00
N ALA A 22 -18.89 -38.79 42.84
CA ALA A 22 -18.77 -39.51 41.57
C ALA A 22 -17.67 -40.62 41.64
N ILE A 23 -16.55 -40.31 42.29
CA ILE A 23 -15.44 -41.27 42.49
C ILE A 23 -15.85 -42.40 43.46
N ILE A 24 -16.61 -42.07 44.52
CA ILE A 24 -17.09 -43.10 45.48
C ILE A 24 -18.15 -43.99 44.83
N VAL A 25 -19.00 -43.48 43.94
CA VAL A 25 -20.00 -44.29 43.23
C VAL A 25 -19.31 -45.21 42.20
N MET A 26 -18.20 -44.77 41.56
CA MET A 26 -17.45 -45.65 40.67
C MET A 26 -16.62 -46.74 41.41
N THR A 27 -16.18 -46.50 42.65
CA THR A 27 -15.40 -47.51 43.42
C THR A 27 -16.27 -48.52 44.14
N ILE A 28 -17.58 -48.27 44.35
CA ILE A 28 -18.53 -49.21 44.94
C ILE A 28 -19.17 -50.13 43.88
N GLY A 29 -19.06 -49.79 42.58
CA GLY A 29 -19.60 -50.57 41.45
C GLY A 29 -18.72 -51.76 40.98
N TYR A 30 -17.49 -51.90 41.50
CA TYR A 30 -16.57 -52.99 41.11
C TYR A 30 -16.18 -53.87 42.26
N GLY A 31 -17.16 -54.47 42.93
CA GLY A 31 -16.88 -55.43 43.94
C GLY A 31 -18.12 -56.26 44.27
N HIS A 32 -18.44 -57.22 43.46
CA HIS A 32 -19.06 -58.49 43.73
C HIS A 32 -19.53 -59.15 42.42
N ASP A 33 -18.78 -60.13 41.96
CA ASP A 33 -19.29 -61.52 41.85
C ASP A 33 -18.22 -62.39 41.17
N LEU A 34 -17.46 -63.07 42.03
CA LEU A 34 -16.83 -64.33 41.71
C LEU A 34 -17.82 -65.44 42.04
N VAL A 35 -18.62 -65.84 41.12
CA VAL A 35 -19.29 -67.11 41.13
C VAL A 35 -18.91 -67.86 39.87
N ALA A 36 -18.07 -68.85 40.08
CA ALA A 36 -17.82 -69.89 39.10
C ALA A 36 -19.09 -70.65 38.74
N VAL A 37 -19.54 -70.43 37.51
CA VAL A 37 -20.47 -71.38 36.87
C VAL A 37 -19.71 -72.02 35.70
N GLN A 38 -19.22 -73.17 35.89
CA GLN A 38 -18.94 -74.12 34.82
C GLN A 38 -20.28 -74.42 34.11
N SER A 39 -20.42 -73.97 32.91
CA SER A 39 -21.29 -74.55 31.91
C SER A 39 -20.53 -74.62 30.61
N SER A 40 -20.13 -75.82 30.28
CA SER A 40 -19.70 -76.19 28.94
C SER A 40 -20.81 -75.87 27.94
N ASN A 41 -20.57 -74.89 27.08
CA ASN A 41 -21.10 -74.87 25.73
C ASN A 41 -19.91 -74.48 24.78
N ASN A 42 -19.40 -75.56 24.14
CA ASN A 42 -18.63 -75.51 22.95
C ASN A 42 -19.55 -74.97 21.82
N ASP A 43 -19.83 -73.71 21.83
CA ASP A 43 -20.17 -73.01 20.56
C ASP A 43 -18.85 -72.73 19.83
N ASN A 44 -18.48 -73.70 18.98
CA ASN A 44 -17.51 -73.50 17.94
C ASN A 44 -18.11 -72.35 17.03
N VAL A 45 -17.87 -71.07 17.35
CA VAL A 45 -18.10 -69.99 16.44
C VAL A 45 -17.17 -70.27 15.28
N GLU A 46 -17.72 -70.76 14.16
CA GLU A 46 -16.97 -71.06 12.96
C GLU A 46 -16.43 -69.69 12.47
N MET A 47 -15.13 -69.45 12.77
CA MET A 47 -14.45 -68.18 12.37
C MET A 47 -14.29 -68.16 10.85
N ILE A 48 -14.82 -67.16 10.19
CA ILE A 48 -14.78 -67.00 8.75
C ILE A 48 -13.47 -66.30 8.37
N PRO A 49 -12.53 -66.96 7.70
CA PRO A 49 -11.32 -66.31 7.22
C PRO A 49 -11.65 -65.43 5.98
N VAL A 50 -11.21 -64.18 6.01
CA VAL A 50 -11.29 -63.25 4.87
C VAL A 50 -9.91 -63.00 4.33
N ASN A 51 -9.65 -63.43 3.11
CA ASN A 51 -8.33 -63.30 2.46
C ASN A 51 -8.06 -61.84 2.10
N VAL A 52 -6.94 -61.31 2.56
CA VAL A 52 -6.44 -59.97 2.24
C VAL A 52 -5.02 -60.06 1.71
N GLY A 53 -4.78 -59.45 0.54
CA GLY A 53 -3.45 -59.37 -0.03
C GLY A 53 -2.66 -58.25 0.64
N VAL A 54 -1.34 -58.45 0.75
CA VAL A 54 -0.43 -57.43 1.23
C VAL A 54 0.75 -57.40 0.27
N ILE A 55 1.02 -56.24 -0.36
CA ILE A 55 2.14 -56.04 -1.27
C ILE A 55 3.02 -54.96 -0.67
N LEU A 56 4.24 -55.33 -0.33
CA LEU A 56 5.24 -54.45 0.30
C LEU A 56 6.64 -54.76 -0.23
N ASP A 57 7.49 -53.76 -0.15
CA ASP A 57 8.93 -53.91 -0.44
C ASP A 57 9.66 -54.36 0.81
N LEU A 58 9.81 -55.67 0.97
CA LEU A 58 10.34 -56.28 2.20
C LEU A 58 11.83 -56.03 2.44
N GLU A 59 12.54 -55.45 1.48
CA GLU A 59 13.93 -55.00 1.62
C GLU A 59 14.01 -53.57 2.19
N THR A 60 12.88 -52.79 2.18
CA THR A 60 12.81 -51.44 2.73
C THR A 60 12.49 -51.42 4.21
N ARG A 61 12.94 -50.40 4.93
CA ARG A 61 12.55 -50.14 6.30
C ARG A 61 11.05 -49.86 6.42
N VAL A 62 10.44 -49.18 5.44
CA VAL A 62 9.01 -48.81 5.43
C VAL A 62 8.17 -50.08 5.25
N GLY A 63 8.51 -50.97 4.34
CA GLY A 63 7.82 -52.23 4.13
C GLY A 63 7.87 -53.17 5.34
N LEU A 64 9.05 -53.37 5.95
CA LEU A 64 9.20 -54.17 7.17
C LEU A 64 8.40 -53.59 8.35
N MET A 65 8.45 -52.25 8.52
CA MET A 65 7.71 -51.55 9.55
C MET A 65 6.21 -51.63 9.30
N GLY A 66 5.76 -51.41 8.05
CA GLY A 66 4.36 -51.53 7.65
C GLY A 66 3.83 -52.95 7.99
N LEU A 67 4.55 -54.03 7.61
CA LEU A 67 4.14 -55.38 7.90
C LEU A 67 4.02 -55.65 9.43
N SER A 68 4.98 -55.13 10.21
CA SER A 68 4.94 -55.25 11.68
C SER A 68 3.70 -54.54 12.26
N CYS A 69 3.39 -53.28 11.77
CA CYS A 69 2.22 -52.49 12.21
C CYS A 69 0.90 -53.17 11.80
N LEU A 70 0.81 -53.74 10.59
CA LEU A 70 -0.37 -54.46 10.13
C LEU A 70 -0.67 -55.65 11.06
N ASN A 71 0.35 -56.48 11.39
CA ASN A 71 0.19 -57.65 12.28
C ASN A 71 -0.18 -57.23 13.71
N MET A 72 0.44 -56.18 14.25
CA MET A 72 0.13 -55.70 15.60
C MET A 72 -1.28 -55.07 15.65
N SER A 73 -1.71 -54.36 14.64
CA SER A 73 -3.06 -53.81 14.59
C SER A 73 -4.14 -54.90 14.62
N LEU A 74 -3.96 -55.98 13.83
CA LEU A 74 -4.90 -57.09 13.86
C LEU A 74 -4.89 -57.82 15.22
N SER A 75 -3.71 -58.03 15.82
CA SER A 75 -3.60 -58.59 17.17
C SER A 75 -4.33 -57.73 18.20
N ASP A 76 -4.15 -56.42 18.18
CA ASP A 76 -4.82 -55.47 19.07
C ASP A 76 -6.34 -55.44 18.82
N PHE A 77 -6.78 -55.42 17.55
CA PHE A 77 -8.21 -55.41 17.18
C PHE A 77 -8.93 -56.64 17.69
N TYR A 78 -8.39 -57.83 17.43
CA TYR A 78 -9.02 -59.07 17.84
C TYR A 78 -8.90 -59.35 19.33
N SER A 79 -7.89 -58.84 20.03
CA SER A 79 -7.80 -58.89 21.48
C SER A 79 -8.87 -58.05 22.17
N LEU A 80 -9.20 -56.91 21.60
CA LEU A 80 -10.27 -56.03 22.07
C LEU A 80 -11.67 -56.53 21.69
N ASN A 81 -11.81 -57.30 20.60
CA ASN A 81 -13.06 -57.83 20.07
C ASN A 81 -13.03 -59.38 19.98
N PRO A 82 -12.97 -60.11 21.10
CA PRO A 82 -12.86 -61.54 21.09
C PRO A 82 -14.08 -62.27 20.52
N SER A 83 -15.24 -61.59 20.43
CA SER A 83 -16.49 -62.08 19.84
C SER A 83 -16.59 -61.93 18.33
N SER A 84 -15.56 -61.39 17.69
CA SER A 84 -15.56 -61.20 16.21
C SER A 84 -15.69 -62.54 15.50
N LYS A 85 -16.61 -62.57 14.53
CA LYS A 85 -16.90 -63.76 13.70
C LYS A 85 -15.98 -63.89 12.50
N THR A 86 -15.34 -62.77 12.06
CA THR A 86 -14.45 -62.72 10.92
C THR A 86 -13.00 -62.66 11.35
N ARG A 87 -12.08 -63.20 10.52
CA ARG A 87 -10.63 -63.09 10.74
C ARG A 87 -9.94 -62.75 9.43
N LEU A 88 -9.19 -61.61 9.38
CA LEU A 88 -8.40 -61.27 8.21
C LEU A 88 -7.17 -62.17 8.10
N ALA A 89 -7.05 -62.90 6.99
CA ALA A 89 -5.91 -63.74 6.64
C ALA A 89 -5.00 -62.99 5.67
N LEU A 90 -3.86 -62.48 6.16
CA LEU A 90 -2.91 -61.72 5.35
C LEU A 90 -2.06 -62.63 4.47
N HIS A 91 -2.07 -62.37 3.14
CA HIS A 91 -1.23 -63.03 2.14
C HIS A 91 -0.19 -62.07 1.64
N VAL A 92 1.02 -62.12 2.21
CA VAL A 92 2.13 -61.16 1.92
C VAL A 92 2.83 -61.54 0.62
N ARG A 93 3.16 -60.56 -0.22
CA ARG A 93 4.02 -60.64 -1.41
C ARG A 93 5.02 -59.49 -1.38
N ASP A 94 6.25 -59.82 -1.80
CA ASP A 94 7.33 -58.87 -1.96
C ASP A 94 7.27 -58.26 -3.33
N SER A 95 7.23 -56.93 -3.45
CA SER A 95 7.25 -56.19 -4.70
C SER A 95 8.67 -55.88 -5.20
N LYS A 96 9.72 -56.07 -4.41
CA LYS A 96 11.15 -55.90 -4.76
C LYS A 96 11.48 -54.54 -5.34
N GLN A 97 10.79 -53.51 -4.92
CA GLN A 97 10.92 -52.14 -5.47
C GLN A 97 10.73 -52.03 -7.00
N ASP A 98 9.98 -52.99 -7.60
CA ASP A 98 9.75 -53.09 -9.04
C ASP A 98 8.25 -53.06 -9.35
N GLU A 99 7.86 -52.27 -10.34
CA GLU A 99 6.44 -52.05 -10.71
C GLU A 99 5.85 -53.33 -11.30
N VAL A 100 6.65 -54.06 -12.10
CA VAL A 100 6.20 -55.27 -12.78
C VAL A 100 6.05 -56.41 -11.76
N ALA A 101 6.97 -56.51 -10.79
CA ALA A 101 6.89 -57.47 -9.69
C ALA A 101 5.66 -57.16 -8.81
N ALA A 102 5.35 -55.91 -8.52
CA ALA A 102 4.14 -55.48 -7.81
C ALA A 102 2.86 -55.90 -8.55
N ALA A 103 2.80 -55.69 -9.88
CA ALA A 103 1.68 -56.08 -10.71
C ALA A 103 1.51 -57.60 -10.76
N ALA A 104 2.58 -58.35 -10.92
CA ALA A 104 2.57 -59.82 -10.85
C ALA A 104 2.09 -60.34 -9.49
N ALA A 105 2.53 -59.73 -8.39
CA ALA A 105 2.06 -60.03 -7.03
C ALA A 105 0.57 -59.78 -6.87
N ALA A 106 0.08 -58.64 -7.38
CA ALA A 106 -1.33 -58.30 -7.35
C ALA A 106 -2.18 -59.33 -8.12
N LEU A 107 -1.72 -59.68 -9.34
CA LEU A 107 -2.39 -60.68 -10.16
C LEU A 107 -2.47 -62.06 -9.48
N ASP A 108 -1.36 -62.51 -8.87
CA ASP A 108 -1.30 -63.78 -8.07
C ASP A 108 -2.29 -63.70 -6.89
N LEU A 109 -2.33 -62.61 -6.15
CA LEU A 109 -3.23 -62.44 -5.01
C LEU A 109 -4.71 -62.46 -5.43
N ILE A 110 -5.08 -61.81 -6.50
CA ILE A 110 -6.45 -61.73 -6.99
C ILE A 110 -6.87 -63.09 -7.59
N LYS A 111 -6.05 -63.65 -8.49
CA LYS A 111 -6.41 -64.86 -9.23
C LYS A 111 -6.31 -66.12 -8.41
N ASN A 112 -5.20 -66.30 -7.67
CA ASN A 112 -4.92 -67.57 -7.01
C ASN A 112 -5.39 -67.59 -5.53
N LYS A 113 -5.31 -66.42 -4.80
CA LYS A 113 -5.71 -66.30 -3.41
C LYS A 113 -7.12 -65.72 -3.25
N GLN A 114 -7.72 -65.18 -4.31
CA GLN A 114 -9.05 -64.57 -4.31
C GLN A 114 -9.26 -63.59 -3.17
N VAL A 115 -8.29 -62.67 -3.03
CA VAL A 115 -8.30 -61.71 -1.93
C VAL A 115 -9.42 -60.70 -2.10
N GLN A 116 -10.06 -60.27 -1.01
CA GLN A 116 -11.18 -59.28 -1.02
C GLN A 116 -10.71 -57.84 -1.01
N ALA A 117 -9.50 -57.57 -0.57
CA ALA A 117 -8.81 -56.29 -0.60
C ALA A 117 -7.29 -56.49 -0.72
N ILE A 118 -6.56 -55.53 -1.20
CA ILE A 118 -5.10 -55.50 -1.19
C ILE A 118 -4.63 -54.30 -0.40
N ILE A 119 -3.76 -54.46 0.58
CA ILE A 119 -3.07 -53.42 1.34
C ILE A 119 -1.70 -53.22 0.70
N GLY A 120 -1.36 -51.98 0.36
CA GLY A 120 -0.21 -51.64 -0.45
C GLY A 120 -0.60 -51.42 -1.92
N PRO A 121 0.38 -51.32 -2.81
CA PRO A 121 1.83 -51.34 -2.60
C PRO A 121 2.35 -50.07 -1.94
N GLU A 122 3.64 -50.06 -1.63
CA GLU A 122 4.32 -48.98 -0.93
C GLU A 122 4.54 -47.75 -1.84
N GLY A 123 5.04 -47.92 -3.06
CA GLY A 123 5.40 -46.87 -3.97
C GLY A 123 4.26 -46.34 -4.85
N SER A 124 4.22 -45.04 -5.11
CA SER A 124 3.21 -44.42 -6.00
C SER A 124 3.25 -45.01 -7.41
N MET A 125 4.43 -45.27 -7.97
CA MET A 125 4.59 -45.89 -9.30
C MET A 125 4.02 -47.31 -9.34
N GLN A 126 4.25 -48.11 -8.29
CA GLN A 126 3.69 -49.45 -8.17
C GLN A 126 2.16 -49.43 -8.08
N VAL A 127 1.58 -48.45 -7.34
CA VAL A 127 0.11 -48.27 -7.26
C VAL A 127 -0.48 -47.94 -8.63
N ASP A 128 0.13 -47.10 -9.40
CA ASP A 128 -0.35 -46.71 -10.73
C ASP A 128 -0.54 -47.93 -11.65
N PHE A 129 0.39 -48.90 -11.59
CA PHE A 129 0.29 -50.12 -12.36
C PHE A 129 -0.83 -51.05 -11.89
N ILE A 130 -1.08 -51.18 -10.58
CA ILE A 130 -2.03 -52.16 -10.08
C ILE A 130 -3.45 -51.64 -9.87
N ILE A 131 -3.65 -50.33 -9.90
CA ILE A 131 -4.95 -49.69 -9.76
C ILE A 131 -5.98 -50.18 -10.77
N HIS A 132 -5.53 -50.50 -12.00
CA HIS A 132 -6.37 -51.06 -13.05
C HIS A 132 -6.79 -52.50 -12.79
N LEU A 133 -5.94 -53.30 -12.19
CA LEU A 133 -6.27 -54.67 -11.76
C LEU A 133 -7.36 -54.69 -10.69
N GLY A 134 -7.26 -53.74 -9.71
CA GLY A 134 -8.30 -53.51 -8.71
C GLY A 134 -9.63 -53.13 -9.29
N ASN A 135 -9.64 -52.28 -10.32
CA ASN A 135 -10.87 -51.89 -11.04
C ASN A 135 -11.52 -53.04 -11.79
N ILE A 136 -10.75 -53.88 -12.53
CA ILE A 136 -11.26 -55.00 -13.31
C ILE A 136 -11.80 -56.09 -12.39
N SER A 137 -11.10 -56.35 -11.25
CA SER A 137 -11.46 -57.39 -10.31
C SER A 137 -12.42 -56.94 -9.22
N HIS A 138 -12.81 -55.70 -9.16
CA HIS A 138 -13.58 -55.08 -8.08
C HIS A 138 -12.93 -55.31 -6.68
N VAL A 139 -11.63 -55.32 -6.60
CA VAL A 139 -10.86 -55.46 -5.36
C VAL A 139 -10.32 -54.12 -4.91
N PRO A 140 -10.72 -53.59 -3.76
CA PRO A 140 -10.17 -52.37 -3.20
C PRO A 140 -8.64 -52.45 -2.99
N ILE A 141 -7.92 -51.48 -3.53
CA ILE A 141 -6.48 -51.31 -3.31
C ILE A 141 -6.33 -50.19 -2.26
N ILE A 142 -5.73 -50.52 -1.10
CA ILE A 142 -5.60 -49.63 0.06
C ILE A 142 -4.11 -49.30 0.24
N SER A 143 -3.63 -48.20 -0.20
CA SER A 143 -2.25 -47.77 0.04
C SER A 143 -2.15 -46.82 1.25
N PHE A 144 -1.19 -47.10 2.14
CA PHE A 144 -0.87 -46.30 3.32
C PHE A 144 0.41 -45.47 3.13
N SER A 145 1.02 -45.46 1.93
CA SER A 145 2.31 -44.79 1.69
C SER A 145 2.43 -44.17 0.31
N ALA A 146 1.50 -44.44 -0.62
CA ALA A 146 1.49 -43.80 -1.93
C ALA A 146 0.81 -42.41 -1.84
N THR A 147 1.60 -41.33 -1.82
CA THR A 147 1.14 -39.96 -1.54
C THR A 147 0.97 -39.10 -2.76
N SER A 148 1.45 -39.51 -3.97
CA SER A 148 1.38 -38.69 -5.20
C SER A 148 -0.05 -38.23 -5.53
N PRO A 149 -0.25 -36.92 -5.83
CA PRO A 149 -1.54 -36.35 -6.20
C PRO A 149 -2.12 -36.92 -7.50
N SER A 150 -1.26 -37.44 -8.40
CA SER A 150 -1.66 -38.06 -9.65
C SER A 150 -2.53 -39.31 -9.47
N LEU A 151 -2.40 -39.98 -8.31
CA LEU A 151 -3.19 -41.15 -7.90
C LEU A 151 -4.47 -40.69 -7.21
N GLY A 152 -5.50 -40.31 -7.97
CA GLY A 152 -6.76 -39.84 -7.39
C GLY A 152 -7.93 -40.73 -7.68
N TRP A 153 -9.07 -40.52 -6.99
CA TRP A 153 -10.39 -41.11 -7.23
C TRP A 153 -10.83 -41.04 -8.70
N ILE A 154 -10.33 -40.06 -9.44
CA ILE A 154 -10.63 -39.88 -10.87
C ILE A 154 -10.09 -41.03 -11.70
N ARG A 155 -8.98 -41.66 -11.29
CA ARG A 155 -8.39 -42.81 -12.01
C ARG A 155 -9.04 -44.14 -11.72
N SER A 156 -9.47 -44.36 -10.46
CA SER A 156 -10.12 -45.60 -10.06
C SER A 156 -10.99 -45.43 -8.83
N THR A 157 -12.23 -45.91 -8.92
CA THR A 157 -13.16 -45.98 -7.79
C THR A 157 -12.79 -47.05 -6.75
N TYR A 158 -11.91 -48.00 -7.09
CA TYR A 158 -11.43 -49.06 -6.20
C TYR A 158 -10.07 -48.76 -5.56
N PHE A 159 -9.59 -47.54 -5.66
CA PHE A 159 -8.39 -47.10 -4.96
C PHE A 159 -8.75 -46.28 -3.71
N ILE A 160 -8.18 -46.66 -2.57
CA ILE A 160 -8.28 -45.95 -1.29
C ILE A 160 -6.89 -45.54 -0.86
N ARG A 161 -6.72 -44.26 -0.60
CA ARG A 161 -5.51 -43.74 -0.02
C ARG A 161 -5.67 -43.53 1.49
N ALA A 162 -5.10 -44.44 2.28
CA ALA A 162 -5.03 -44.32 3.72
C ALA A 162 -3.80 -43.50 4.21
N ALA A 163 -3.25 -42.68 3.33
CA ALA A 163 -2.17 -41.72 3.55
C ALA A 163 -2.64 -40.35 3.15
N GLN A 164 -1.98 -39.30 3.62
CA GLN A 164 -2.27 -37.93 3.17
C GLN A 164 -1.78 -37.73 1.73
N ASN A 165 -2.53 -36.92 0.98
CA ASN A 165 -2.16 -36.54 -0.35
C ASN A 165 -1.10 -35.42 -0.29
N ASP A 166 -0.04 -35.51 -1.10
CA ASP A 166 1.02 -34.50 -1.15
C ASP A 166 0.50 -33.10 -1.55
N SER A 167 -0.62 -33.01 -2.28
CA SER A 167 -1.24 -31.70 -2.56
C SER A 167 -1.76 -30.98 -1.30
N ALA A 168 -1.99 -31.70 -0.20
CA ALA A 168 -2.46 -31.06 1.03
C ALA A 168 -1.42 -30.14 1.69
N GLN A 169 -0.11 -30.41 1.49
CA GLN A 169 0.98 -29.63 2.08
C GLN A 169 1.33 -28.36 1.30
N VAL A 170 0.90 -28.22 0.03
CA VAL A 170 1.30 -27.11 -0.83
C VAL A 170 0.90 -25.74 -0.28
N ASN A 171 -0.29 -25.67 0.34
CA ASN A 171 -0.77 -24.45 0.99
C ASN A 171 0.03 -24.09 2.26
N ALA A 172 0.57 -25.05 2.96
CA ALA A 172 1.48 -24.81 4.08
C ALA A 172 2.84 -24.26 3.58
N ILE A 173 3.33 -24.78 2.43
CA ILE A 173 4.54 -24.29 1.77
C ILE A 173 4.35 -22.85 1.30
N SER A 174 3.26 -22.56 0.56
CA SER A 174 2.97 -21.22 0.06
C SER A 174 2.78 -20.21 1.19
N ALA A 175 2.14 -20.59 2.31
CA ALA A 175 2.00 -19.75 3.49
C ALA A 175 3.36 -19.39 4.14
N ILE A 176 4.33 -20.30 4.16
CA ILE A 176 5.70 -20.01 4.62
C ILE A 176 6.37 -19.02 3.66
N VAL A 177 6.31 -19.26 2.35
CA VAL A 177 6.92 -18.39 1.33
C VAL A 177 6.33 -16.98 1.41
N GLU A 178 5.02 -16.87 1.55
CA GLU A 178 4.30 -15.60 1.74
C GLU A 178 4.72 -14.88 3.03
N ALA A 179 4.82 -15.61 4.16
CA ALA A 179 5.21 -15.06 5.46
C ALA A 179 6.57 -14.35 5.43
N PHE A 180 7.49 -14.82 4.62
CA PHE A 180 8.82 -14.24 4.45
C PHE A 180 8.92 -13.30 3.23
N GLY A 181 7.89 -13.25 2.37
CA GLY A 181 7.83 -12.36 1.22
C GLY A 181 8.78 -12.73 0.08
N TRP A 182 9.11 -14.02 -0.07
CA TRP A 182 9.93 -14.49 -1.19
C TRP A 182 9.09 -14.52 -2.46
N LYS A 183 9.59 -13.89 -3.53
CA LYS A 183 8.85 -13.74 -4.80
C LYS A 183 9.27 -14.72 -5.89
N GLU A 184 10.35 -15.45 -5.68
CA GLU A 184 10.83 -16.48 -6.59
C GLU A 184 11.33 -17.69 -5.79
N ALA A 185 11.01 -18.88 -6.26
CA ALA A 185 11.48 -20.15 -5.70
C ALA A 185 11.84 -21.14 -6.81
N VAL A 186 12.77 -22.05 -6.53
CA VAL A 186 13.16 -23.15 -7.40
C VAL A 186 12.64 -24.45 -6.79
N LEU A 187 11.99 -25.26 -7.61
CA LEU A 187 11.58 -26.61 -7.21
C LEU A 187 12.66 -27.61 -7.58
N ILE A 188 13.08 -28.46 -6.64
CA ILE A 188 14.02 -29.56 -6.86
C ILE A 188 13.26 -30.85 -6.54
N TYR A 189 13.03 -31.68 -7.53
CA TYR A 189 12.22 -32.89 -7.36
C TYR A 189 12.76 -34.07 -8.16
N VAL A 190 12.33 -35.27 -7.74
CA VAL A 190 12.78 -36.52 -8.38
C VAL A 190 11.99 -36.78 -9.66
N ASP A 191 12.68 -37.31 -10.69
CA ASP A 191 12.13 -37.68 -12.01
C ASP A 191 11.36 -38.99 -11.94
N ASN A 192 10.14 -38.93 -11.39
CA ASN A 192 9.19 -40.03 -11.37
C ASN A 192 7.79 -39.54 -10.96
N GLU A 193 6.79 -40.41 -11.03
CA GLU A 193 5.39 -40.12 -10.68
C GLU A 193 5.20 -39.53 -9.29
N PHE A 194 6.01 -39.92 -8.29
CA PHE A 194 6.01 -39.30 -6.97
C PHE A 194 6.46 -37.88 -7.01
N GLY A 195 7.60 -37.58 -7.67
CA GLY A 195 8.20 -36.25 -7.74
C GLY A 195 7.38 -35.29 -8.59
N GLU A 196 6.92 -35.71 -9.76
CA GLU A 196 6.19 -34.88 -10.71
C GLU A 196 4.76 -34.57 -10.27
N GLY A 197 4.14 -35.50 -9.56
CA GLY A 197 2.72 -35.44 -9.21
C GLY A 197 2.31 -34.21 -8.39
N ILE A 198 3.18 -33.67 -7.51
CA ILE A 198 2.90 -32.51 -6.67
C ILE A 198 3.09 -31.19 -7.44
N ILE A 199 3.91 -31.17 -8.50
CA ILE A 199 4.42 -29.95 -9.13
C ILE A 199 3.30 -29.00 -9.59
N PRO A 200 2.24 -29.45 -10.31
CA PRO A 200 1.18 -28.55 -10.74
C PRO A 200 0.51 -27.83 -9.58
N SER A 201 0.09 -28.59 -8.55
CA SER A 201 -0.58 -28.01 -7.37
C SER A 201 0.33 -27.08 -6.56
N LEU A 202 1.64 -27.36 -6.53
CA LEU A 202 2.62 -26.52 -5.83
C LEU A 202 2.88 -25.21 -6.58
N ILE A 203 2.95 -25.23 -7.90
CA ILE A 203 3.07 -24.04 -8.72
C ILE A 203 1.85 -23.16 -8.57
N ASP A 204 0.63 -23.75 -8.69
CA ASP A 204 -0.62 -23.01 -8.52
C ASP A 204 -0.68 -22.33 -7.15
N ALA A 205 -0.35 -23.04 -6.07
CA ALA A 205 -0.37 -22.49 -4.71
C ALA A 205 0.70 -21.39 -4.48
N LEU A 206 1.84 -21.47 -5.17
CA LEU A 206 2.88 -20.43 -5.10
C LEU A 206 2.48 -19.19 -5.93
N GLU A 207 1.83 -19.38 -7.08
CA GLU A 207 1.31 -18.28 -7.90
C GLU A 207 0.19 -17.50 -7.20
N GLU A 208 -0.67 -18.16 -6.43
CA GLU A 208 -1.70 -17.51 -5.60
C GLU A 208 -1.13 -16.50 -4.60
N VAL A 209 0.09 -16.72 -4.11
CA VAL A 209 0.81 -15.80 -3.19
C VAL A 209 1.82 -14.91 -3.92
N ASP A 210 1.67 -14.76 -5.23
CA ASP A 210 2.53 -13.90 -6.09
C ASP A 210 4.02 -14.32 -6.05
N THR A 211 4.28 -15.64 -5.97
CA THR A 211 5.62 -16.24 -6.02
C THR A 211 5.79 -17.03 -7.30
N ARG A 212 6.80 -16.70 -8.10
CA ARG A 212 7.09 -17.35 -9.37
C ARG A 212 8.01 -18.53 -9.20
N VAL A 213 7.83 -19.53 -10.05
CA VAL A 213 8.71 -20.69 -10.19
C VAL A 213 9.38 -20.64 -11.56
N PRO A 214 10.48 -19.86 -11.73
CA PRO A 214 11.12 -19.70 -13.03
C PRO A 214 11.87 -20.95 -13.51
N TYR A 215 12.18 -21.87 -12.59
CA TYR A 215 12.90 -23.09 -12.90
C TYR A 215 12.53 -24.26 -11.99
N GLY A 216 12.35 -25.43 -12.59
CA GLY A 216 12.22 -26.72 -11.90
C GLY A 216 13.43 -27.59 -12.20
N SER A 217 14.11 -28.06 -11.15
CA SER A 217 15.29 -28.93 -11.23
C SER A 217 14.87 -30.39 -11.07
N LEU A 218 14.95 -31.14 -12.14
CA LEU A 218 14.60 -32.56 -12.20
C LEU A 218 15.85 -33.41 -11.94
N ILE A 219 15.77 -34.30 -10.94
CA ILE A 219 16.89 -35.19 -10.57
C ILE A 219 16.46 -36.65 -10.75
N HIS A 220 17.17 -37.39 -11.59
CA HIS A 220 16.89 -38.79 -11.83
C HIS A 220 17.04 -39.63 -10.54
N PRO A 221 16.18 -40.63 -10.27
CA PRO A 221 16.24 -41.45 -9.05
C PRO A 221 17.61 -42.15 -8.82
N SER A 222 18.30 -42.49 -9.89
CA SER A 222 19.63 -43.08 -9.86
C SER A 222 20.74 -42.11 -10.29
N ALA A 223 20.53 -40.79 -10.06
CA ALA A 223 21.54 -39.77 -10.40
C ALA A 223 22.85 -40.02 -9.65
N THR A 224 23.97 -39.88 -10.40
CA THR A 224 25.31 -39.96 -9.81
C THR A 224 25.63 -38.65 -9.08
N ASP A 225 26.58 -38.70 -8.17
CA ASP A 225 27.09 -37.52 -7.44
C ASP A 225 27.50 -36.37 -8.39
N ASP A 226 28.12 -36.70 -9.53
CA ASP A 226 28.52 -35.71 -10.53
C ASP A 226 27.35 -35.02 -11.23
N GLN A 227 26.27 -35.78 -11.48
CA GLN A 227 25.02 -35.22 -12.06
C GLN A 227 24.34 -34.27 -11.06
N ILE A 228 24.28 -34.64 -9.80
CA ILE A 228 23.75 -33.76 -8.73
C ILE A 228 24.60 -32.50 -8.60
N LEU A 229 25.93 -32.63 -8.61
CA LEU A 229 26.86 -31.48 -8.56
C LEU A 229 26.66 -30.53 -9.75
N LEU A 230 26.51 -31.06 -10.97
CA LEU A 230 26.29 -30.24 -12.17
C LEU A 230 25.02 -29.40 -12.05
N GLU A 231 23.94 -30.00 -11.55
CA GLU A 231 22.68 -29.31 -11.34
C GLU A 231 22.78 -28.25 -10.22
N LEU A 232 23.43 -28.56 -9.11
CA LEU A 232 23.69 -27.61 -8.03
C LEU A 232 24.55 -26.42 -8.50
N TYR A 233 25.58 -26.63 -9.30
CA TYR A 233 26.35 -25.53 -9.90
C TYR A 233 25.51 -24.65 -10.79
N LYS A 234 24.61 -25.23 -11.58
CA LYS A 234 23.64 -24.48 -12.39
C LYS A 234 22.73 -23.63 -11.52
N LEU A 235 22.18 -24.16 -10.42
CA LEU A 235 21.35 -23.45 -9.45
C LEU A 235 22.12 -22.30 -8.77
N MET A 236 23.40 -22.47 -8.46
CA MET A 236 24.25 -21.42 -7.89
C MET A 236 24.43 -20.22 -8.82
N THR A 237 24.39 -20.44 -10.16
CA THR A 237 24.49 -19.32 -11.13
C THR A 237 23.22 -18.50 -11.25
N MET A 238 22.11 -18.97 -10.69
CA MET A 238 20.83 -18.27 -10.68
C MET A 238 20.79 -17.23 -9.56
N GLN A 239 19.87 -16.27 -9.68
CA GLN A 239 19.68 -15.24 -8.64
C GLN A 239 18.88 -15.75 -7.43
N MET A 240 18.03 -16.75 -7.66
CA MET A 240 17.16 -17.31 -6.64
C MET A 240 17.94 -18.09 -5.59
N ARG A 241 17.53 -17.97 -4.35
CA ARG A 241 18.15 -18.65 -3.18
C ARG A 241 17.12 -19.41 -2.34
N VAL A 242 15.87 -19.54 -2.79
CA VAL A 242 14.82 -20.32 -2.15
C VAL A 242 14.63 -21.61 -2.93
N PHE A 243 14.88 -22.74 -2.29
CA PHE A 243 14.76 -24.08 -2.87
C PHE A 243 13.73 -24.91 -2.12
N ILE A 244 12.73 -25.43 -2.83
CA ILE A 244 11.72 -26.36 -2.29
C ILE A 244 12.06 -27.75 -2.79
N VAL A 245 12.30 -28.68 -1.88
CA VAL A 245 12.82 -30.02 -2.20
C VAL A 245 11.74 -31.06 -1.97
N HIS A 246 11.41 -31.81 -3.04
CA HIS A 246 10.46 -32.92 -3.01
C HIS A 246 11.11 -34.21 -3.56
N MET A 247 11.56 -35.05 -2.69
CA MET A 247 12.17 -36.35 -2.98
C MET A 247 12.18 -37.24 -1.74
N LEU A 248 12.67 -38.47 -1.90
CA LEU A 248 12.83 -39.42 -0.81
C LEU A 248 14.19 -39.26 -0.10
N PRO A 249 14.35 -39.75 1.16
CA PRO A 249 15.53 -39.57 2.00
C PRO A 249 16.86 -40.01 1.39
N THR A 250 16.87 -41.07 0.60
CA THR A 250 18.08 -41.60 -0.03
C THR A 250 18.71 -40.58 -0.97
N LEU A 251 17.93 -40.06 -1.91
CA LEU A 251 18.37 -39.01 -2.86
C LEU A 251 18.56 -37.69 -2.14
N GLY A 252 17.71 -37.36 -1.17
CA GLY A 252 17.84 -36.18 -0.32
C GLY A 252 19.14 -36.12 0.45
N SER A 253 19.61 -37.24 0.98
CA SER A 253 20.91 -37.33 1.67
C SER A 253 22.08 -37.00 0.75
N GLN A 254 22.05 -37.49 -0.48
CA GLN A 254 23.08 -37.22 -1.49
C GLN A 254 23.03 -35.75 -1.90
N LEU A 255 21.82 -35.19 -2.15
CA LEU A 255 21.61 -33.79 -2.51
C LEU A 255 22.20 -32.84 -1.46
N PHE A 256 21.86 -33.03 -0.17
CA PHE A 256 22.32 -32.15 0.90
C PHE A 256 23.81 -32.29 1.21
N ALA A 257 24.35 -33.51 1.10
CA ALA A 257 25.79 -33.71 1.20
C ALA A 257 26.56 -32.93 0.12
N LYS A 258 26.08 -32.96 -1.13
CA LYS A 258 26.68 -32.21 -2.25
C LYS A 258 26.38 -30.70 -2.14
N ALA A 259 25.18 -30.30 -1.71
CA ALA A 259 24.86 -28.88 -1.47
C ALA A 259 25.80 -28.27 -0.40
N LYS A 260 26.17 -29.03 0.62
CA LYS A 260 27.18 -28.61 1.59
C LYS A 260 28.55 -28.48 0.98
N GLU A 261 28.97 -29.44 0.15
CA GLU A 261 30.27 -29.46 -0.54
C GLU A 261 30.45 -28.21 -1.42
N VAL A 262 29.44 -27.81 -2.19
CA VAL A 262 29.45 -26.61 -3.06
C VAL A 262 29.18 -25.30 -2.34
N GLY A 263 28.92 -25.30 -1.04
CA GLY A 263 28.66 -24.07 -0.25
C GLY A 263 27.23 -23.53 -0.32
N MET A 264 26.25 -24.29 -0.80
CA MET A 264 24.82 -23.86 -0.81
C MET A 264 24.12 -23.99 0.56
N MET A 265 24.86 -24.37 1.60
CA MET A 265 24.37 -24.42 2.99
C MET A 265 24.97 -23.29 3.84
N THR A 266 25.31 -22.17 3.22
CA THR A 266 25.79 -20.95 3.86
C THR A 266 24.69 -19.90 4.01
N GLU A 267 25.01 -18.77 4.66
CA GLU A 267 24.07 -17.66 4.85
C GLU A 267 23.51 -17.16 3.50
N GLY A 268 22.22 -16.81 3.48
CA GLY A 268 21.50 -16.32 2.31
C GLY A 268 20.67 -17.38 1.58
N TYR A 269 20.97 -18.66 1.75
CA TYR A 269 20.21 -19.76 1.17
C TYR A 269 19.00 -20.16 2.04
N VAL A 270 17.93 -20.59 1.38
CA VAL A 270 16.72 -21.11 2.02
C VAL A 270 16.37 -22.46 1.41
N TRP A 271 16.18 -23.46 2.25
CA TRP A 271 15.77 -24.79 1.86
C TRP A 271 14.48 -25.17 2.60
N ILE A 272 13.46 -25.61 1.86
CA ILE A 272 12.17 -26.03 2.39
C ILE A 272 11.92 -27.46 1.95
N LEU A 273 11.78 -28.37 2.91
CA LEU A 273 11.50 -29.78 2.65
C LEU A 273 10.00 -30.03 2.69
N THR A 274 9.56 -30.89 1.78
CA THR A 274 8.22 -31.49 1.83
C THR A 274 8.17 -32.63 2.84
N THR A 275 6.96 -33.12 3.12
CA THR A 275 6.71 -34.30 4.00
C THR A 275 7.51 -35.54 3.58
N GLY A 276 7.78 -35.70 2.26
CA GLY A 276 8.54 -36.84 1.74
C GLY A 276 9.94 -37.03 2.37
N ILE A 277 10.61 -35.92 2.77
CA ILE A 277 11.85 -36.00 3.54
C ILE A 277 11.58 -35.79 5.04
N THR A 278 10.76 -34.79 5.40
CA THR A 278 10.58 -34.36 6.78
C THR A 278 10.03 -35.49 7.69
N ASP A 279 9.02 -36.18 7.22
CA ASP A 279 8.38 -37.29 7.99
C ASP A 279 9.27 -38.55 8.08
N LEU A 280 10.24 -38.63 7.17
CA LEU A 280 11.21 -39.73 7.11
C LEU A 280 12.61 -39.33 7.58
N LEU A 281 12.78 -38.14 8.15
CA LEU A 281 14.07 -37.62 8.59
C LEU A 281 14.83 -38.61 9.54
N SER A 282 14.09 -39.32 10.38
CA SER A 282 14.63 -40.33 11.27
C SER A 282 15.23 -41.55 10.55
N SER A 283 14.93 -41.77 9.27
CA SER A 283 15.48 -42.83 8.44
C SER A 283 16.81 -42.45 7.75
N MET A 284 17.13 -41.13 7.75
CA MET A 284 18.38 -40.61 7.19
C MET A 284 19.58 -40.88 8.17
N ASP A 285 20.76 -40.85 7.60
CA ASP A 285 21.99 -40.90 8.43
C ASP A 285 22.07 -39.62 9.28
N SER A 286 22.10 -39.80 10.60
CA SER A 286 22.19 -38.70 11.56
C SER A 286 23.45 -37.83 11.37
N SER A 287 24.52 -38.40 10.81
CA SER A 287 25.73 -37.64 10.48
C SER A 287 25.47 -36.65 9.32
N VAL A 288 24.69 -37.02 8.30
CA VAL A 288 24.32 -36.15 7.18
C VAL A 288 23.36 -35.07 7.64
N VAL A 289 22.34 -35.43 8.44
CA VAL A 289 21.41 -34.47 9.01
C VAL A 289 22.14 -33.39 9.82
N ALA A 290 22.99 -33.83 10.74
CA ALA A 290 23.76 -32.93 11.60
C ALA A 290 24.77 -32.06 10.86
N SER A 291 25.43 -32.57 9.80
CA SER A 291 26.47 -31.85 9.11
C SER A 291 25.97 -31.03 7.95
N SER A 292 24.98 -31.52 7.18
CA SER A 292 24.61 -30.97 5.87
C SER A 292 23.24 -30.35 5.78
N MET A 293 22.36 -30.51 6.79
CA MET A 293 20.99 -30.00 6.75
C MET A 293 20.69 -28.93 7.80
N GLN A 294 21.74 -28.31 8.37
CA GLN A 294 21.54 -27.29 9.40
C GLN A 294 20.83 -26.05 8.85
N GLY A 295 19.81 -25.59 9.54
CA GLY A 295 19.04 -24.42 9.15
C GLY A 295 17.93 -24.67 8.12
N VAL A 296 17.76 -25.89 7.67
CA VAL A 296 16.71 -26.27 6.70
C VAL A 296 15.34 -26.23 7.38
N LEU A 297 14.35 -25.70 6.67
CA LEU A 297 12.93 -25.79 7.08
C LEU A 297 12.31 -27.05 6.52
N GLY A 298 11.36 -27.63 7.25
CA GLY A 298 10.59 -28.77 6.77
C GLY A 298 9.12 -28.65 7.14
N ILE A 299 8.27 -29.26 6.33
CA ILE A 299 6.86 -29.44 6.63
C ILE A 299 6.65 -30.92 6.92
N GLY A 300 6.20 -31.23 8.11
CA GLY A 300 5.87 -32.60 8.54
C GLY A 300 4.40 -32.73 8.89
N THR A 301 3.91 -33.94 8.79
CA THR A 301 2.55 -34.28 9.21
C THR A 301 2.44 -34.15 10.74
N TYR A 302 1.45 -33.38 11.21
CA TYR A 302 1.20 -33.26 12.65
C TYR A 302 0.50 -34.50 13.19
N ILE A 303 1.11 -35.15 14.19
CA ILE A 303 0.55 -36.28 14.91
C ILE A 303 0.30 -35.87 16.37
N PRO A 304 -0.93 -35.98 16.88
CA PRO A 304 -1.21 -35.64 18.28
C PRO A 304 -0.51 -36.58 19.24
N ASP A 305 0.18 -36.05 20.24
CA ASP A 305 0.74 -36.85 21.35
C ASP A 305 -0.39 -37.43 22.19
N THR A 306 -0.55 -38.73 22.17
CA THR A 306 -1.56 -39.44 22.96
C THR A 306 -0.92 -40.57 23.77
N PRO A 307 -1.40 -40.85 24.99
CA PRO A 307 -0.91 -41.98 25.76
C PRO A 307 -1.07 -43.36 25.04
N TYR A 308 -2.02 -43.42 24.11
CA TYR A 308 -2.23 -44.63 23.28
C TYR A 308 -1.08 -44.79 22.28
N LEU A 309 -0.66 -43.71 21.63
CA LEU A 309 0.48 -43.69 20.72
C LEU A 309 1.78 -44.04 21.44
N ASP A 310 2.04 -43.43 22.60
CA ASP A 310 3.24 -43.71 23.41
C ASP A 310 3.35 -45.19 23.79
N ASN A 311 2.24 -45.74 24.26
CA ASN A 311 2.18 -47.17 24.61
C ASN A 311 2.44 -48.05 23.38
N PHE A 312 1.83 -47.69 22.23
CA PHE A 312 2.05 -48.44 20.99
C PHE A 312 3.50 -48.39 20.54
N MET A 313 4.13 -47.22 20.56
CA MET A 313 5.52 -47.05 20.16
C MET A 313 6.49 -47.92 20.97
N VAL A 314 6.27 -48.00 22.29
CA VAL A 314 7.10 -48.85 23.16
C VAL A 314 6.95 -50.36 22.81
N ARG A 315 5.67 -50.83 22.65
CA ARG A 315 5.36 -52.20 22.28
C ARG A 315 5.91 -52.57 20.90
N TRP A 316 5.68 -51.66 19.92
CA TRP A 316 6.16 -51.83 18.55
C TRP A 316 7.71 -51.94 18.52
N LYS A 317 8.41 -51.03 19.20
CA LYS A 317 9.88 -51.03 19.21
C LYS A 317 10.44 -52.38 19.72
N MET A 318 9.89 -52.90 20.78
CA MET A 318 10.28 -54.22 21.34
C MET A 318 9.99 -55.34 20.34
N LYS A 319 8.78 -55.35 19.75
CA LYS A 319 8.36 -56.41 18.81
C LYS A 319 9.15 -56.34 17.51
N PHE A 320 9.32 -55.16 16.94
CA PHE A 320 10.05 -54.96 15.69
C PHE A 320 11.53 -55.32 15.81
N GLN A 321 12.16 -54.97 16.93
CA GLN A 321 13.57 -55.34 17.20
C GLN A 321 13.76 -56.86 17.43
N GLN A 322 12.74 -57.50 18.00
CA GLN A 322 12.74 -58.97 18.14
C GLN A 322 12.63 -59.65 16.77
N ASP A 323 11.77 -59.16 15.88
CA ASP A 323 11.56 -59.71 14.55
C ASP A 323 12.71 -59.35 13.56
N ASN A 324 13.40 -58.21 13.78
CA ASN A 324 14.47 -57.71 12.93
C ASN A 324 15.72 -57.32 13.73
N PRO A 325 16.48 -58.31 14.26
CA PRO A 325 17.60 -58.04 15.17
C PRO A 325 18.80 -57.30 14.53
N SER A 326 18.87 -57.28 13.21
CA SER A 326 19.90 -56.56 12.45
C SER A 326 19.70 -55.04 12.44
N ILE A 327 18.48 -54.54 12.70
CA ILE A 327 18.15 -53.12 12.69
C ILE A 327 18.32 -52.57 14.11
N LEU A 328 19.39 -51.82 14.32
CA LEU A 328 19.67 -51.18 15.60
C LEU A 328 18.79 -49.91 15.78
N ASN A 329 18.18 -49.83 16.97
CA ASN A 329 17.38 -48.66 17.40
C ASN A 329 16.31 -48.20 16.39
N PRO A 330 15.33 -49.05 16.03
CA PRO A 330 14.31 -48.68 15.04
C PRO A 330 13.42 -47.54 15.55
N THR A 331 13.06 -46.65 14.63
CA THR A 331 12.13 -45.55 14.84
C THR A 331 10.89 -45.75 13.99
N LEU A 332 9.72 -45.57 14.59
CA LEU A 332 8.45 -45.63 13.89
C LEU A 332 8.17 -44.26 13.21
N ASN A 333 7.72 -44.29 11.97
CA ASN A 333 7.35 -43.11 11.19
C ASN A 333 5.86 -43.10 10.84
N ILE A 334 5.40 -42.05 10.16
CA ILE A 334 4.01 -41.83 9.81
C ILE A 334 3.37 -43.00 9.01
N PHE A 335 4.13 -43.61 8.10
CA PHE A 335 3.62 -44.75 7.30
C PHE A 335 3.26 -45.97 8.15
N GLY A 336 3.98 -46.20 9.24
CA GLY A 336 3.63 -47.25 10.20
C GLY A 336 2.32 -46.95 10.93
N TYR A 337 2.04 -45.70 11.27
CA TYR A 337 0.78 -45.30 11.88
C TYR A 337 -0.38 -45.49 10.89
N TRP A 338 -0.20 -45.02 9.64
CA TRP A 338 -1.22 -45.20 8.60
C TRP A 338 -1.44 -46.67 8.25
N ALA A 339 -0.40 -47.47 8.21
CA ALA A 339 -0.55 -48.93 8.01
C ALA A 339 -1.40 -49.58 9.12
N TYR A 340 -1.14 -49.23 10.39
CA TYR A 340 -1.93 -49.69 11.54
C TYR A 340 -3.40 -49.29 11.41
N ASP A 341 -3.67 -48.02 11.09
CA ASP A 341 -5.02 -47.47 10.99
C ASP A 341 -5.76 -48.05 9.76
N ALA A 342 -5.08 -48.25 8.63
CA ALA A 342 -5.65 -48.80 7.40
C ALA A 342 -6.18 -50.21 7.58
N VAL A 343 -5.38 -51.09 8.19
CA VAL A 343 -5.83 -52.48 8.42
C VAL A 343 -6.88 -52.58 9.52
N ARG A 344 -6.83 -51.68 10.51
CA ARG A 344 -7.88 -51.60 11.55
C ARG A 344 -9.22 -51.19 10.94
N ALA A 345 -9.22 -50.16 10.04
CA ALA A 345 -10.40 -49.76 9.29
C ALA A 345 -10.99 -50.93 8.49
N LEU A 346 -10.13 -51.66 7.77
CA LEU A 346 -10.55 -52.84 7.01
C LEU A 346 -11.15 -53.94 7.91
N ALA A 347 -10.53 -54.23 9.06
CA ALA A 347 -11.02 -55.19 10.02
C ALA A 347 -12.40 -54.82 10.62
N MET A 348 -12.60 -53.52 10.92
CA MET A 348 -13.88 -53.00 11.40
C MET A 348 -14.98 -53.15 10.35
N VAL A 349 -14.72 -52.79 9.10
CA VAL A 349 -15.71 -52.89 8.01
C VAL A 349 -16.04 -54.35 7.69
N VAL A 350 -15.04 -55.22 7.65
CA VAL A 350 -15.27 -56.67 7.40
C VAL A 350 -16.12 -57.29 8.50
N GLU A 351 -15.90 -56.91 9.76
CA GLU A 351 -16.71 -57.40 10.90
C GLU A 351 -18.13 -56.81 10.87
N GLU A 352 -18.30 -55.52 10.53
CA GLU A 352 -19.60 -54.86 10.37
C GLU A 352 -20.43 -55.49 9.25
N MET A 353 -19.82 -55.83 8.13
CA MET A 353 -20.49 -56.55 7.04
C MET A 353 -20.99 -57.93 7.44
N GLY A 354 -20.48 -58.49 8.54
CA GLY A 354 -20.85 -59.75 9.10
C GLY A 354 -20.47 -60.97 8.25
N ALA A 355 -21.02 -62.13 8.60
CA ALA A 355 -20.74 -63.42 7.96
C ALA A 355 -21.32 -63.58 6.53
N ALA A 356 -21.48 -62.46 5.76
CA ALA A 356 -21.81 -62.57 4.35
C ALA A 356 -20.70 -63.36 3.65
N ASN A 357 -21.10 -64.37 2.87
CA ASN A 357 -20.13 -65.19 2.11
C ASN A 357 -19.26 -64.32 1.22
N PHE A 358 -18.01 -64.08 1.58
CA PHE A 358 -17.03 -63.38 0.78
C PHE A 358 -16.67 -64.25 -0.44
N THR A 359 -17.34 -64.08 -1.55
CA THR A 359 -17.24 -64.91 -2.75
C THR A 359 -16.61 -64.16 -3.93
N PHE A 360 -15.90 -64.90 -4.73
CA PHE A 360 -15.33 -64.47 -6.00
C PHE A 360 -16.08 -65.09 -7.16
N ARG A 361 -16.49 -64.28 -8.14
CA ARG A 361 -17.08 -64.78 -9.40
C ARG A 361 -15.95 -65.00 -10.38
N MET A 362 -15.60 -66.24 -10.65
CA MET A 362 -14.64 -66.60 -11.71
C MET A 362 -15.29 -66.50 -13.08
N LEU A 363 -14.58 -65.86 -14.01
CA LEU A 363 -14.98 -65.79 -15.42
C LEU A 363 -14.61 -67.14 -16.10
N LYS A 364 -15.50 -67.68 -16.90
CA LYS A 364 -15.22 -68.93 -17.67
C LYS A 364 -14.14 -68.67 -18.71
N ALA A 365 -13.07 -69.43 -18.68
CA ALA A 365 -11.95 -69.29 -19.64
C ALA A 365 -12.40 -69.75 -21.05
N SER A 366 -12.13 -68.95 -22.05
CA SER A 366 -12.09 -69.33 -23.45
C SER A 366 -10.74 -69.98 -23.75
N THR A 367 -10.66 -70.86 -24.77
CA THR A 367 -9.42 -71.59 -25.09
C THR A 367 -8.22 -70.72 -25.44
N ASN A 368 -8.42 -69.41 -25.66
CA ASN A 368 -7.37 -68.43 -25.97
C ASN A 368 -7.36 -67.23 -25.01
N ALA A 369 -7.95 -67.38 -23.82
CA ALA A 369 -8.03 -66.30 -22.82
C ALA A 369 -6.67 -66.04 -22.15
N THR A 370 -6.34 -64.77 -21.99
CA THR A 370 -5.17 -64.34 -21.21
C THR A 370 -5.45 -64.47 -19.72
N ASP A 371 -4.43 -64.32 -18.89
CA ASP A 371 -4.59 -64.27 -17.42
C ASP A 371 -5.50 -63.15 -16.96
N LEU A 372 -5.49 -62.02 -17.64
CA LEU A 372 -6.37 -60.87 -17.39
C LEU A 372 -7.84 -61.17 -17.72
N ASP A 373 -8.10 -61.88 -18.82
CA ASP A 373 -9.46 -62.27 -19.20
C ASP A 373 -10.11 -63.27 -18.25
N THR A 374 -9.30 -63.98 -17.45
CA THR A 374 -9.72 -64.99 -16.43
C THR A 374 -9.62 -64.48 -15.00
N ILE A 375 -9.30 -63.23 -14.80
CA ILE A 375 -9.24 -62.59 -13.45
C ILE A 375 -10.66 -62.64 -12.86
N GLY A 376 -10.78 -63.14 -11.61
CA GLY A 376 -12.08 -63.20 -10.96
C GLY A 376 -12.54 -61.83 -10.50
N VAL A 377 -13.84 -61.71 -10.20
CA VAL A 377 -14.42 -60.42 -9.70
C VAL A 377 -14.96 -60.63 -8.27
N SER A 378 -14.53 -59.81 -7.33
CA SER A 378 -15.03 -59.78 -5.97
C SER A 378 -16.49 -59.33 -5.94
N GLN A 379 -17.39 -60.10 -5.29
CA GLN A 379 -18.81 -59.75 -5.15
C GLN A 379 -19.06 -58.75 -4.02
N ASN A 380 -18.07 -58.50 -3.14
CA ASN A 380 -18.18 -57.65 -1.98
C ASN A 380 -17.35 -56.39 -2.05
N GLY A 381 -16.52 -56.20 -3.12
CA GLY A 381 -15.59 -55.07 -3.26
C GLY A 381 -16.26 -53.69 -3.14
N GLN A 382 -17.42 -53.51 -3.79
CA GLN A 382 -18.15 -52.26 -3.70
C GLN A 382 -18.70 -51.96 -2.30
N LYS A 383 -19.14 -53.00 -1.57
CA LYS A 383 -19.61 -52.85 -0.18
C LYS A 383 -18.45 -52.54 0.76
N LEU A 384 -17.30 -53.21 0.57
CA LEU A 384 -16.07 -52.89 1.31
C LEU A 384 -15.64 -51.43 1.08
N LEU A 385 -15.68 -50.96 -0.16
CA LEU A 385 -15.37 -49.59 -0.52
C LEU A 385 -16.29 -48.60 0.21
N GLN A 386 -17.61 -48.85 0.17
CA GLN A 386 -18.60 -47.98 0.83
C GLN A 386 -18.44 -48.01 2.37
N GLY A 387 -18.19 -49.20 2.94
CA GLY A 387 -17.89 -49.32 4.37
C GLY A 387 -16.66 -48.50 4.79
N LEU A 388 -15.56 -48.65 4.03
CA LEU A 388 -14.32 -47.90 4.31
C LEU A 388 -14.50 -46.39 4.19
N ALA A 389 -15.25 -45.93 3.17
CA ALA A 389 -15.53 -44.49 2.99
C ALA A 389 -16.36 -43.87 4.13
N ASN A 390 -17.18 -44.69 4.83
CA ASN A 390 -18.03 -44.23 5.93
C ASN A 390 -17.39 -44.47 7.34
N THR A 391 -16.27 -45.16 7.37
CA THR A 391 -15.61 -45.51 8.63
C THR A 391 -14.85 -44.33 9.22
N THR A 392 -15.17 -43.93 10.45
CA THR A 392 -14.46 -42.90 11.19
C THR A 392 -14.10 -43.38 12.59
N PHE A 393 -12.86 -43.19 13.01
CA PHE A 393 -12.40 -43.52 14.37
C PHE A 393 -11.12 -42.74 14.71
N MET A 394 -10.80 -42.68 16.02
CA MET A 394 -9.53 -42.13 16.46
C MET A 394 -8.45 -43.23 16.32
N GLY A 395 -7.53 -43.02 15.36
CA GLY A 395 -6.40 -43.91 15.08
C GLY A 395 -5.11 -43.50 15.79
N LEU A 396 -3.98 -44.10 15.38
CA LEU A 396 -2.64 -43.70 15.85
C LEU A 396 -2.17 -42.38 15.27
N ALA A 397 -2.51 -42.15 13.99
CA ALA A 397 -2.17 -40.91 13.29
C ALA A 397 -3.14 -39.75 13.58
N GLY A 398 -4.15 -39.94 14.42
CA GLY A 398 -5.22 -38.99 14.70
C GLY A 398 -6.58 -39.47 14.20
N ASN A 399 -7.47 -38.57 13.79
CA ASN A 399 -8.78 -38.95 13.28
C ASN A 399 -8.66 -39.62 11.90
N PHE A 400 -9.09 -40.84 11.79
CA PHE A 400 -9.21 -41.57 10.51
C PHE A 400 -10.57 -41.27 9.90
N SER A 401 -10.58 -40.51 8.84
CA SER A 401 -11.76 -40.15 8.05
C SER A 401 -11.37 -40.07 6.58
N LEU A 402 -12.14 -40.68 5.71
CA LEU A 402 -11.87 -40.67 4.25
C LEU A 402 -12.84 -39.74 3.55
N VAL A 403 -12.30 -38.76 2.82
CA VAL A 403 -13.05 -37.90 1.92
C VAL A 403 -12.65 -38.25 0.47
N ASP A 404 -13.61 -38.62 -0.37
CA ASP A 404 -13.35 -39.09 -1.75
C ASP A 404 -12.30 -40.22 -1.82
N GLY A 405 -12.34 -41.15 -0.89
CA GLY A 405 -11.40 -42.26 -0.83
C GLY A 405 -9.97 -41.88 -0.41
N GLN A 406 -9.75 -40.71 0.14
CA GLN A 406 -8.44 -40.21 0.60
C GLN A 406 -8.51 -39.80 2.08
N LEU A 407 -7.44 -40.04 2.81
CA LEU A 407 -7.34 -39.63 4.21
C LEU A 407 -7.37 -38.09 4.30
N GLU A 408 -8.27 -37.59 5.14
CA GLU A 408 -8.42 -36.15 5.36
C GLU A 408 -7.17 -35.59 6.03
N SER A 409 -6.68 -34.46 5.47
CA SER A 409 -5.53 -33.75 6.04
C SER A 409 -5.98 -32.88 7.19
N SER A 410 -5.38 -33.05 8.37
CA SER A 410 -5.76 -32.29 9.57
C SER A 410 -4.89 -31.06 9.84
N ALA A 411 -3.57 -31.24 9.84
CA ALA A 411 -2.61 -30.17 10.14
C ALA A 411 -1.18 -30.58 9.77
N PHE A 412 -0.35 -29.56 9.58
CA PHE A 412 1.09 -29.73 9.36
C PHE A 412 1.88 -29.04 10.46
N GLN A 413 2.97 -29.67 10.88
CA GLN A 413 3.96 -29.07 11.76
C GLN A 413 5.10 -28.47 10.92
N ILE A 414 5.47 -27.24 11.21
CA ILE A 414 6.63 -26.61 10.58
C ILE A 414 7.83 -26.84 11.49
N VAL A 415 8.90 -27.36 10.92
CA VAL A 415 10.10 -27.72 11.66
C VAL A 415 11.31 -27.00 11.11
N ASN A 416 12.30 -26.77 11.96
CA ASN A 416 13.62 -26.27 11.62
C ASN A 416 14.67 -27.28 12.07
N ILE A 417 15.51 -27.77 11.14
CA ILE A 417 16.53 -28.76 11.43
C ILE A 417 17.72 -28.07 12.12
N ASN A 418 18.01 -28.54 13.34
CA ASN A 418 19.12 -28.04 14.14
C ASN A 418 19.76 -29.20 14.94
N GLY A 419 21.04 -29.41 14.74
CA GLY A 419 21.71 -30.61 15.25
C GLY A 419 21.17 -31.87 14.56
N ASN A 420 20.93 -32.93 15.32
CA ASN A 420 20.44 -34.23 14.83
C ASN A 420 18.91 -34.33 14.81
N ALA A 421 18.18 -33.28 15.12
CA ALA A 421 16.74 -33.31 15.27
C ALA A 421 16.03 -32.16 14.56
N ALA A 422 14.79 -32.43 14.16
CA ALA A 422 13.86 -31.41 13.70
C ALA A 422 13.18 -30.76 14.91
N ARG A 423 13.31 -29.46 15.06
CA ARG A 423 12.64 -28.65 16.09
C ARG A 423 11.36 -28.07 15.53
N GLY A 424 10.22 -28.35 16.15
CA GLY A 424 8.95 -27.69 15.82
C GLY A 424 9.02 -26.19 16.10
N ILE A 425 8.65 -25.41 15.11
CA ILE A 425 8.65 -23.92 15.18
C ILE A 425 7.26 -23.32 15.00
N GLY A 426 6.26 -24.13 14.63
CA GLY A 426 4.89 -23.71 14.44
C GLY A 426 4.05 -24.79 13.79
N PHE A 427 2.80 -24.46 13.52
CA PHE A 427 1.83 -25.34 12.87
C PHE A 427 1.14 -24.57 11.74
N TRP A 428 0.57 -25.34 10.82
CA TRP A 428 -0.29 -24.79 9.78
C TRP A 428 -1.56 -25.63 9.68
N THR A 429 -2.72 -24.93 9.53
CA THR A 429 -4.02 -25.57 9.28
C THR A 429 -4.77 -24.81 8.19
N LEU A 430 -5.66 -25.49 7.49
CA LEU A 430 -6.44 -24.87 6.40
C LEU A 430 -7.33 -23.72 6.91
N GLU A 431 -7.84 -23.79 8.14
CA GLU A 431 -8.75 -22.80 8.71
C GLU A 431 -8.03 -21.56 9.28
N SER A 432 -6.87 -21.76 9.90
CA SER A 432 -6.19 -20.73 10.70
C SER A 432 -4.90 -20.21 10.07
N GLY A 433 -4.35 -20.89 9.06
CA GLY A 433 -3.04 -20.58 8.51
C GLY A 433 -1.91 -20.96 9.48
N LEU A 434 -0.91 -20.08 9.61
CA LEU A 434 0.24 -20.26 10.49
C LEU A 434 -0.16 -20.03 11.96
N LEU A 435 0.20 -20.98 12.84
CA LEU A 435 -0.05 -20.96 14.27
C LEU A 435 1.27 -21.22 15.02
N ARG A 436 1.47 -20.52 16.12
CA ARG A 436 2.67 -20.69 16.97
C ARG A 436 2.59 -21.92 17.86
N ASP A 437 1.43 -22.12 18.47
CA ASP A 437 1.15 -23.18 19.41
C ASP A 437 -0.19 -23.83 19.08
N TRP A 438 -0.29 -25.16 19.24
CA TRP A 438 -1.51 -25.90 18.93
C TRP A 438 -2.72 -25.46 19.75
N ASN A 439 -2.52 -25.01 20.98
CA ASN A 439 -3.59 -24.53 21.86
C ASN A 439 -4.17 -23.15 21.47
N SER A 440 -3.61 -22.50 20.46
CA SER A 440 -4.08 -21.20 19.96
C SER A 440 -5.22 -21.31 18.94
N PHE A 441 -5.89 -22.44 18.83
CA PHE A 441 -6.95 -22.75 17.85
C PHE A 441 -8.20 -21.86 17.89
N ASN A 442 -8.32 -20.94 18.87
CA ASN A 442 -9.46 -20.05 19.03
C ASN A 442 -9.33 -18.71 18.27
N ILE A 443 -8.37 -18.59 17.36
CA ILE A 443 -8.18 -17.37 16.58
C ILE A 443 -9.08 -17.43 15.35
N SER A 444 -10.12 -16.64 15.34
CA SER A 444 -11.16 -16.58 14.30
C SER A 444 -10.72 -15.95 12.97
N LYS A 445 -9.43 -15.87 12.66
CA LYS A 445 -8.93 -15.26 11.43
C LYS A 445 -7.70 -15.98 10.89
N TYR A 446 -7.77 -16.37 9.60
CA TYR A 446 -6.63 -16.91 8.84
C TYR A 446 -5.43 -15.93 8.84
N SER A 447 -4.24 -16.43 9.13
CA SER A 447 -3.03 -15.60 9.22
C SER A 447 -1.82 -16.30 8.60
N THR A 448 -1.09 -15.59 7.75
CA THR A 448 0.22 -15.98 7.20
C THR A 448 1.38 -15.19 7.81
N SER A 449 1.16 -14.55 8.96
CA SER A 449 2.19 -13.74 9.61
C SER A 449 3.35 -14.57 10.15
N LYS A 450 4.59 -14.19 9.80
CA LYS A 450 5.82 -14.80 10.36
C LYS A 450 5.94 -14.67 11.88
N SER A 451 5.21 -13.75 12.54
CA SER A 451 5.17 -13.63 14.00
C SER A 451 4.57 -14.86 14.67
N ASN A 452 3.83 -15.68 13.91
CA ASN A 452 3.24 -16.93 14.35
C ASN A 452 4.22 -18.12 14.28
N LEU A 453 5.47 -17.87 13.88
CA LEU A 453 6.54 -18.85 13.93
C LEU A 453 7.51 -18.53 15.09
N GLN A 454 8.12 -19.56 15.67
CA GLN A 454 9.20 -19.40 16.62
C GLN A 454 10.49 -18.97 15.90
N SER A 455 11.54 -18.63 16.66
CA SER A 455 12.83 -18.24 16.09
C SER A 455 13.42 -19.36 15.21
N ILE A 456 13.85 -18.99 14.01
CA ILE A 456 14.43 -19.88 13.01
C ILE A 456 15.94 -19.67 12.98
N ILE A 457 16.68 -20.78 12.90
CA ILE A 457 18.10 -20.77 12.56
C ILE A 457 18.19 -21.13 11.09
N TRP A 458 18.81 -20.26 10.30
CA TRP A 458 18.97 -20.45 8.87
C TRP A 458 20.30 -21.11 8.53
N PRO A 459 20.53 -21.60 7.29
CA PRO A 459 21.82 -22.12 6.86
C PRO A 459 22.96 -21.14 7.15
N GLY A 460 24.11 -21.64 7.59
CA GLY A 460 25.24 -20.83 8.07
C GLY A 460 25.10 -20.34 9.51
N ASP A 461 24.21 -20.95 10.31
CA ASP A 461 23.91 -20.59 11.72
C ASP A 461 23.44 -19.15 11.90
N SER A 462 22.85 -18.58 10.85
CA SER A 462 22.35 -17.20 10.87
C SER A 462 20.95 -17.12 11.48
N THR A 463 20.69 -16.06 12.23
CA THR A 463 19.34 -15.68 12.72
C THR A 463 18.70 -14.60 11.86
N SER A 464 19.45 -14.04 10.90
CA SER A 464 18.93 -13.04 9.96
C SER A 464 18.09 -13.73 8.88
N ILE A 465 16.90 -13.16 8.58
CA ILE A 465 16.01 -13.71 7.57
C ILE A 465 16.66 -13.56 6.19
N PRO A 466 16.89 -14.65 5.45
CA PRO A 466 17.43 -14.58 4.11
C PRO A 466 16.51 -13.80 3.16
N LYS A 467 17.08 -13.00 2.29
CA LYS A 467 16.33 -12.25 1.28
C LYS A 467 15.67 -13.15 0.23
N GLY A 468 16.18 -14.37 0.07
CA GLY A 468 15.73 -15.35 -0.92
C GLY A 468 16.31 -15.15 -2.31
N TRP A 469 17.17 -14.16 -2.49
CA TRP A 469 17.84 -13.87 -3.77
C TRP A 469 19.20 -13.21 -3.53
N GLU A 470 20.07 -13.35 -4.52
CA GLU A 470 21.39 -12.72 -4.53
C GLU A 470 21.75 -12.34 -5.97
N ILE A 471 22.43 -11.21 -6.13
CA ILE A 471 22.96 -10.85 -7.43
C ILE A 471 24.23 -11.68 -7.67
N PRO A 472 24.29 -12.46 -8.77
CA PRO A 472 25.49 -13.24 -9.06
C PRO A 472 26.68 -12.30 -9.23
N THR A 473 27.69 -12.45 -8.39
CA THR A 473 28.93 -11.65 -8.44
C THR A 473 29.87 -12.06 -9.59
N ASN A 474 29.43 -12.95 -10.44
CA ASN A 474 30.22 -13.52 -11.56
C ASN A 474 30.51 -12.54 -12.70
N GLY A 475 30.64 -11.23 -12.42
CA GLY A 475 30.98 -10.22 -13.43
C GLY A 475 29.81 -9.82 -14.37
N LYS A 476 28.62 -10.35 -14.18
CA LYS A 476 27.43 -9.91 -14.92
C LYS A 476 27.01 -8.52 -14.45
N ARG A 477 27.06 -7.56 -15.39
CA ARG A 477 26.57 -6.20 -15.15
C ARG A 477 25.12 -6.08 -15.61
N LEU A 478 24.28 -5.36 -14.85
CA LEU A 478 22.91 -5.08 -15.25
C LEU A 478 22.92 -4.18 -16.49
N LYS A 479 22.20 -4.57 -17.51
CA LYS A 479 21.99 -3.78 -18.73
C LYS A 479 20.80 -2.85 -18.53
N ILE A 480 21.06 -1.58 -18.31
CA ILE A 480 20.04 -0.57 -18.01
C ILE A 480 19.83 0.31 -19.24
N LEU A 481 18.59 0.31 -19.75
CA LEU A 481 18.19 1.20 -20.82
C LEU A 481 17.98 2.63 -20.30
N VAL A 482 18.40 3.60 -21.12
CA VAL A 482 18.24 5.02 -20.84
C VAL A 482 17.57 5.70 -22.04
N PRO A 483 16.53 6.53 -21.83
CA PRO A 483 15.86 7.24 -22.93
C PRO A 483 16.80 8.22 -23.62
N VAL A 484 16.62 8.34 -24.95
CA VAL A 484 17.31 9.34 -25.76
C VAL A 484 16.26 10.24 -26.39
N LYS A 485 16.31 11.52 -26.06
CA LYS A 485 15.39 12.52 -26.60
C LYS A 485 16.11 13.82 -26.88
N VAL A 486 15.49 14.69 -27.65
CA VAL A 486 15.97 16.04 -27.94
C VAL A 486 15.22 17.02 -27.03
N GLY A 487 15.96 17.88 -26.36
CA GLY A 487 15.40 18.80 -25.35
C GLY A 487 15.22 18.16 -23.97
N PHE A 488 15.05 18.96 -22.94
CA PHE A 488 14.97 18.55 -21.54
C PHE A 488 16.19 17.73 -21.08
N ASP A 489 17.39 18.14 -21.51
CA ASP A 489 18.67 17.50 -21.20
C ASP A 489 18.96 17.42 -19.68
N GLU A 490 18.27 18.21 -18.88
CA GLU A 490 18.39 18.27 -17.43
C GLU A 490 17.95 16.96 -16.74
N PHE A 491 17.01 16.22 -17.34
CA PHE A 491 16.57 14.94 -16.81
C PHE A 491 17.49 13.80 -17.24
N VAL A 492 17.73 13.68 -18.54
CA VAL A 492 18.65 12.67 -19.12
C VAL A 492 19.33 13.25 -20.34
N LYS A 493 20.67 13.26 -20.31
CA LYS A 493 21.52 13.71 -21.40
C LYS A 493 22.48 12.61 -21.83
N VAL A 494 22.43 12.27 -23.10
CA VAL A 494 23.33 11.29 -23.71
C VAL A 494 24.31 12.01 -24.63
N THR A 495 25.57 11.97 -24.29
CA THR A 495 26.66 12.50 -25.15
C THR A 495 27.51 11.35 -25.66
N ARG A 496 27.78 11.32 -26.97
CA ARG A 496 28.64 10.31 -27.60
C ARG A 496 29.98 10.95 -27.88
N ASP A 497 31.04 10.33 -27.37
CA ASP A 497 32.39 10.73 -27.69
C ASP A 497 32.79 10.19 -29.08
N PRO A 498 33.04 11.07 -30.07
CA PRO A 498 33.38 10.63 -31.43
C PRO A 498 34.73 9.88 -31.50
N SER A 499 35.60 10.06 -30.53
CA SER A 499 36.97 9.50 -30.52
C SER A 499 37.00 8.08 -29.97
N THR A 500 36.23 7.81 -28.90
CA THR A 500 36.18 6.52 -28.19
C THR A 500 34.96 5.70 -28.52
N ASN A 501 33.97 6.28 -29.20
CA ASN A 501 32.67 5.68 -29.49
C ASN A 501 31.91 5.24 -28.22
N THR A 502 32.30 5.76 -27.06
CA THR A 502 31.61 5.52 -25.78
C THR A 502 30.51 6.55 -25.58
N SER A 503 29.38 6.12 -24.98
CA SER A 503 28.26 6.99 -24.63
C SER A 503 28.37 7.36 -23.14
N GLN A 504 28.44 8.65 -22.85
CA GLN A 504 28.37 9.17 -21.49
C GLN A 504 26.91 9.62 -21.25
N VAL A 505 26.32 9.16 -20.15
CA VAL A 505 24.96 9.47 -19.74
C VAL A 505 25.00 10.29 -18.45
N THR A 506 24.35 11.44 -18.44
CA THR A 506 24.28 12.37 -17.29
C THR A 506 22.83 12.89 -17.15
N GLY A 507 22.52 13.57 -16.06
CA GLY A 507 21.19 14.18 -15.83
C GLY A 507 20.67 13.90 -14.44
N SER A 508 19.66 14.66 -14.01
CA SER A 508 19.08 14.54 -12.65
C SER A 508 18.57 13.15 -12.35
N CYS A 509 17.92 12.47 -13.30
CA CYS A 509 17.42 11.11 -13.13
C CYS A 509 18.58 10.11 -12.93
N ILE A 510 19.72 10.34 -13.60
CA ILE A 510 20.90 9.49 -13.49
C ILE A 510 21.60 9.72 -12.14
N ASP A 511 21.73 10.97 -11.71
CA ASP A 511 22.35 11.30 -10.42
C ASP A 511 21.52 10.75 -9.25
N ILE A 512 20.16 10.81 -9.36
CA ILE A 512 19.25 10.18 -8.38
C ILE A 512 19.47 8.67 -8.38
N PHE A 513 19.53 8.03 -9.54
CA PHE A 513 19.78 6.58 -9.63
C PHE A 513 21.11 6.19 -9.00
N GLN A 514 22.17 6.93 -9.28
CA GLN A 514 23.50 6.69 -8.67
C GLN A 514 23.44 6.83 -7.15
N ALA A 515 22.84 7.90 -6.64
CA ALA A 515 22.67 8.11 -5.21
C ALA A 515 21.85 6.98 -4.55
N VAL A 516 20.83 6.47 -5.25
CA VAL A 516 19.99 5.35 -4.78
C VAL A 516 20.82 4.05 -4.73
N ILE A 517 21.61 3.74 -5.77
CA ILE A 517 22.47 2.56 -5.80
C ILE A 517 23.55 2.61 -4.70
N GLU A 518 24.14 3.78 -4.44
CA GLU A 518 25.10 3.97 -3.34
C GLU A 518 24.52 3.72 -1.95
N LYS A 519 23.20 3.90 -1.78
CA LYS A 519 22.49 3.66 -0.52
C LYS A 519 22.10 2.19 -0.30
N LEU A 520 22.25 1.33 -1.31
CA LEU A 520 21.99 -0.09 -1.13
C LEU A 520 23.07 -0.74 -0.24
N PRO A 521 22.70 -1.73 0.58
CA PRO A 521 23.64 -2.42 1.47
C PRO A 521 24.58 -3.40 0.73
N TYR A 522 24.55 -3.44 -0.60
CA TYR A 522 25.35 -4.29 -1.49
C TYR A 522 25.65 -3.55 -2.79
N ALA A 523 26.79 -3.90 -3.40
CA ALA A 523 27.22 -3.32 -4.65
C ALA A 523 26.44 -3.89 -5.84
N VAL A 524 25.93 -3.00 -6.70
CA VAL A 524 25.27 -3.35 -7.97
C VAL A 524 26.12 -2.84 -9.11
N ALA A 525 26.64 -3.76 -9.92
CA ALA A 525 27.36 -3.40 -11.14
C ALA A 525 26.36 -3.24 -12.30
N TYR A 526 26.41 -2.11 -13.03
CA TYR A 526 25.50 -1.84 -14.13
C TYR A 526 26.18 -1.09 -15.29
N ASP A 527 25.58 -1.19 -16.48
CA ASP A 527 25.95 -0.45 -17.68
C ASP A 527 24.75 0.32 -18.19
N LEU A 528 24.89 1.62 -18.39
CA LEU A 528 23.86 2.49 -18.97
C LEU A 528 23.94 2.40 -20.49
N ILE A 529 22.85 1.95 -21.14
CA ILE A 529 22.78 1.72 -22.58
C ILE A 529 21.72 2.66 -23.15
N PRO A 530 22.11 3.63 -24.01
CA PRO A 530 21.16 4.51 -24.68
C PRO A 530 20.19 3.77 -25.61
N PHE A 531 18.90 4.05 -25.52
CA PHE A 531 17.89 3.55 -26.45
C PHE A 531 17.87 4.38 -27.73
N ALA A 532 18.88 4.14 -28.57
CA ALA A 532 19.13 4.91 -29.78
C ALA A 532 19.32 4.04 -31.00
N LEU A 533 18.91 4.57 -32.15
CA LEU A 533 19.29 4.05 -33.46
C LEU A 533 20.78 4.35 -33.75
N PRO A 534 21.41 3.70 -34.75
CA PRO A 534 22.83 3.93 -35.09
C PRO A 534 23.14 5.40 -35.45
N ASN A 535 22.16 6.15 -35.90
CA ASN A 535 22.24 7.59 -36.20
C ASN A 535 22.19 8.50 -34.97
N GLY A 536 22.00 7.94 -33.77
CA GLY A 536 21.92 8.68 -32.50
C GLY A 536 20.53 9.22 -32.15
N SER A 537 19.51 9.02 -33.01
CA SER A 537 18.12 9.37 -32.69
C SER A 537 17.47 8.31 -31.80
N SER A 538 16.39 8.66 -31.08
CA SER A 538 15.62 7.70 -30.27
C SER A 538 15.19 6.48 -31.11
N ALA A 539 15.30 5.27 -30.55
CA ALA A 539 14.87 4.05 -31.19
C ALA A 539 13.34 3.78 -31.05
N GLY A 540 12.64 4.58 -30.23
CA GLY A 540 11.20 4.42 -30.03
C GLY A 540 10.68 5.28 -28.87
N CYS A 541 9.46 4.99 -28.40
CA CYS A 541 8.83 5.67 -27.27
C CYS A 541 9.12 4.95 -25.93
N TYR A 542 8.60 5.50 -24.82
CA TYR A 542 8.76 4.89 -23.50
C TYR A 542 8.11 3.50 -23.38
N ASN A 543 6.98 3.26 -24.08
CA ASN A 543 6.35 1.93 -24.10
C ASN A 543 7.25 0.90 -24.77
N ASP A 544 7.96 1.28 -25.84
CA ASP A 544 8.90 0.37 -26.52
C ASP A 544 10.07 -0.02 -25.61
N MET A 545 10.52 0.89 -24.72
CA MET A 545 11.54 0.56 -23.71
C MET A 545 11.01 -0.38 -22.63
N ILE A 546 9.77 -0.18 -22.18
CA ILE A 546 9.09 -1.08 -21.24
C ILE A 546 8.99 -2.49 -21.83
N ASP A 547 8.64 -2.60 -23.11
CA ASP A 547 8.56 -3.87 -23.82
C ASP A 547 9.93 -4.59 -23.88
N GLN A 548 11.04 -3.87 -24.04
CA GLN A 548 12.38 -4.49 -24.01
C GLN A 548 12.70 -5.12 -22.63
N VAL A 549 12.22 -4.51 -21.55
CA VAL A 549 12.33 -5.06 -20.18
C VAL A 549 11.38 -6.24 -19.98
N PHE A 550 10.15 -6.13 -20.47
CA PHE A 550 9.19 -7.22 -20.43
C PHE A 550 9.70 -8.49 -21.15
N TYR A 551 10.32 -8.33 -22.34
CA TYR A 551 10.96 -9.42 -23.08
C TYR A 551 12.34 -9.81 -22.53
N GLN A 552 12.76 -9.32 -21.36
CA GLN A 552 14.01 -9.66 -20.68
C GLN A 552 15.29 -9.44 -21.51
N LYS A 553 15.26 -8.54 -22.49
CA LYS A 553 16.44 -8.15 -23.25
C LYS A 553 17.33 -7.20 -22.44
N TYR A 554 16.74 -6.45 -21.54
CA TYR A 554 17.39 -5.51 -20.62
C TYR A 554 16.83 -5.71 -19.20
N ASP A 555 17.67 -5.39 -18.20
CA ASP A 555 17.37 -5.64 -16.81
C ASP A 555 16.59 -4.50 -16.14
N ALA A 556 16.66 -3.26 -16.69
CA ALA A 556 15.93 -2.11 -16.15
C ALA A 556 15.83 -0.96 -17.17
N VAL A 557 14.92 0.00 -16.90
CA VAL A 557 14.93 1.34 -17.51
C VAL A 557 15.14 2.38 -16.41
N VAL A 558 16.09 3.30 -16.65
CA VAL A 558 16.40 4.42 -15.78
C VAL A 558 16.31 5.72 -16.58
N GLY A 559 15.45 6.62 -16.14
CA GLY A 559 15.18 7.91 -16.78
C GLY A 559 13.85 8.46 -16.32
N ASP A 560 13.38 9.49 -16.97
CA ASP A 560 12.12 10.20 -16.72
C ASP A 560 10.89 9.39 -17.19
N THR A 561 10.77 8.15 -16.71
CA THR A 561 9.69 7.24 -17.07
C THR A 561 8.54 7.36 -16.09
N THR A 562 7.39 7.79 -16.59
CA THR A 562 6.18 7.96 -15.76
C THR A 562 5.56 6.63 -15.39
N ILE A 563 5.17 6.51 -14.14
CA ILE A 563 4.42 5.35 -13.63
C ILE A 563 2.99 5.45 -14.15
N VAL A 564 2.63 4.57 -15.09
CA VAL A 564 1.30 4.48 -15.68
C VAL A 564 0.67 3.11 -15.44
N ALA A 565 -0.66 3.08 -15.26
CA ALA A 565 -1.39 1.84 -14.96
C ALA A 565 -1.21 0.76 -16.03
N ASN A 566 -1.20 1.13 -17.31
CA ASN A 566 -1.01 0.18 -18.40
C ASN A 566 0.39 -0.47 -18.35
N GLY A 567 1.45 0.31 -18.10
CA GLY A 567 2.81 -0.23 -17.96
C GLY A 567 2.97 -1.18 -16.76
N SER A 568 2.25 -0.92 -15.65
CA SER A 568 2.34 -1.76 -14.44
C SER A 568 1.78 -3.17 -14.60
N LEU A 569 1.04 -3.44 -15.67
CA LEU A 569 0.57 -4.78 -16.02
C LEU A 569 1.72 -5.69 -16.48
N TYR A 570 2.75 -5.12 -17.09
CA TYR A 570 3.84 -5.87 -17.74
C TYR A 570 5.15 -5.81 -16.96
N VAL A 571 5.42 -4.71 -16.26
CA VAL A 571 6.66 -4.46 -15.52
C VAL A 571 6.39 -4.00 -14.09
N ALA A 572 7.42 -4.03 -13.24
CA ALA A 572 7.38 -3.47 -11.91
C ALA A 572 8.05 -2.09 -11.90
N PHE A 573 7.34 -1.08 -11.38
CA PHE A 573 7.89 0.24 -11.12
C PHE A 573 8.38 0.33 -9.67
N THR A 574 9.42 1.12 -9.45
CA THR A 574 9.81 1.56 -8.11
C THR A 574 8.81 2.58 -7.57
N LEU A 575 8.94 2.98 -6.30
CA LEU A 575 8.30 4.19 -5.81
C LEU A 575 8.75 5.41 -6.62
N PRO A 576 7.90 6.41 -6.78
CA PRO A 576 8.25 7.62 -7.52
C PRO A 576 9.32 8.42 -6.76
N TYR A 577 10.24 9.03 -7.50
CA TYR A 577 11.27 9.91 -6.97
C TYR A 577 11.05 11.40 -7.36
N THR A 578 9.96 11.71 -8.10
CA THR A 578 9.59 13.09 -8.46
C THR A 578 8.17 13.42 -8.01
N GLU A 579 7.83 14.71 -8.00
CA GLU A 579 6.45 15.15 -7.84
C GLU A 579 5.56 14.57 -8.94
N SER A 580 4.30 14.33 -8.60
CA SER A 580 3.34 13.67 -9.48
C SER A 580 2.29 14.65 -10.01
N GLY A 581 1.74 14.35 -11.17
CA GLY A 581 0.63 15.05 -11.78
C GLY A 581 0.93 15.57 -13.18
N VAL A 582 -0.16 15.70 -13.96
CA VAL A 582 -0.16 16.49 -15.19
C VAL A 582 -0.83 17.82 -14.89
N ALA A 583 -0.23 18.89 -15.32
CA ALA A 583 -0.74 20.22 -15.13
C ALA A 583 -0.84 20.98 -16.46
N MET A 584 -1.64 22.00 -16.46
CA MET A 584 -1.85 22.88 -17.61
C MET A 584 -1.04 24.16 -17.42
N LEU A 585 -0.11 24.43 -18.30
CA LEU A 585 0.68 25.65 -18.35
C LEU A 585 -0.05 26.68 -19.23
N VAL A 586 -0.36 27.83 -18.67
CA VAL A 586 -1.10 28.89 -19.39
C VAL A 586 -0.42 30.24 -19.21
N PRO A 587 -0.43 31.11 -20.26
CA PRO A 587 0.10 32.45 -20.13
C PRO A 587 -0.78 33.32 -19.23
N TYR A 588 -0.15 34.22 -18.50
CA TYR A 588 -0.89 35.26 -17.78
C TYR A 588 -1.64 36.20 -18.76
N LYS A 589 -2.89 36.47 -18.44
CA LYS A 589 -3.66 37.50 -19.14
C LYS A 589 -3.40 38.83 -18.44
N HIS A 590 -2.59 39.69 -19.05
CA HIS A 590 -2.56 41.08 -18.65
C HIS A 590 -3.93 41.71 -18.94
N ASN A 591 -4.78 41.73 -17.95
CA ASN A 591 -6.09 42.35 -18.06
C ASN A 591 -5.88 43.89 -17.98
N LYS A 592 -5.55 44.53 -19.11
CA LYS A 592 -5.52 45.99 -19.26
C LYS A 592 -6.93 46.60 -19.23
N SER A 593 -7.93 45.96 -18.59
CA SER A 593 -9.22 46.61 -18.37
C SER A 593 -9.03 47.65 -17.26
N LYS A 594 -8.63 48.87 -17.68
CA LYS A 594 -8.61 50.11 -16.88
C LYS A 594 -10.02 50.41 -16.42
N ASN A 595 -10.45 49.83 -15.31
CA ASN A 595 -11.78 50.06 -14.74
C ASN A 595 -11.70 51.32 -13.87
N ALA A 596 -12.14 52.50 -14.44
CA ALA A 596 -12.23 53.79 -13.74
C ALA A 596 -13.00 53.73 -12.40
N TRP A 597 -13.80 52.68 -12.19
CA TRP A 597 -14.65 52.47 -11.02
C TRP A 597 -14.10 51.48 -10.02
N VAL A 598 -12.78 51.18 -10.04
CA VAL A 598 -12.12 50.24 -9.14
C VAL A 598 -12.35 50.62 -7.67
N PHE A 599 -12.40 51.92 -7.34
CA PHE A 599 -12.61 52.39 -5.96
C PHE A 599 -14.00 52.09 -5.39
N LEU A 600 -15.03 51.74 -6.21
CA LEU A 600 -16.36 51.30 -5.71
C LEU A 600 -16.45 49.80 -5.42
N LYS A 601 -15.52 48.97 -5.94
CA LYS A 601 -15.54 47.50 -5.80
C LYS A 601 -15.25 46.98 -4.41
N PRO A 602 -14.41 47.63 -3.54
CA PRO A 602 -14.10 47.07 -2.20
C PRO A 602 -15.29 46.81 -1.29
N LEU A 603 -16.37 47.57 -1.47
CA LEU A 603 -17.63 47.40 -0.70
C LEU A 603 -18.78 47.06 -1.65
N THR A 604 -19.69 46.19 -1.19
CA THR A 604 -20.93 45.85 -1.90
C THR A 604 -21.90 47.06 -1.95
N TRP A 605 -22.79 47.08 -2.94
CA TRP A 605 -23.79 48.16 -3.05
C TRP A 605 -24.64 48.32 -1.79
N ASP A 606 -25.00 47.21 -1.14
CA ASP A 606 -25.78 47.17 0.11
C ASP A 606 -25.01 47.89 1.23
N LEU A 607 -23.70 47.65 1.33
CA LEU A 607 -22.86 48.29 2.34
C LEU A 607 -22.65 49.78 2.09
N TRP A 608 -22.51 50.19 0.80
CA TRP A 608 -22.48 51.60 0.43
C TRP A 608 -23.75 52.33 0.81
N LEU A 609 -24.92 51.73 0.47
CA LEU A 609 -26.24 52.27 0.78
C LEU A 609 -26.47 52.39 2.29
N THR A 610 -26.15 51.29 3.01
CA THR A 610 -26.28 51.24 4.48
C THR A 610 -25.41 52.32 5.14
N THR A 611 -24.14 52.41 4.72
CA THR A 611 -23.21 53.44 5.22
C THR A 611 -23.75 54.85 4.99
N GLY A 612 -24.23 55.15 3.78
CA GLY A 612 -24.86 56.45 3.46
C GLY A 612 -26.09 56.76 4.30
N CYS A 613 -26.98 55.80 4.49
CA CYS A 613 -28.15 55.94 5.37
C CYS A 613 -27.76 56.21 6.82
N PHE A 614 -26.72 55.55 7.34
CA PHE A 614 -26.23 55.80 8.70
C PHE A 614 -25.56 57.15 8.85
N PHE A 615 -24.90 57.70 7.84
CA PHE A 615 -24.41 59.08 7.87
C PHE A 615 -25.53 60.08 8.02
N VAL A 616 -26.64 59.89 7.26
CA VAL A 616 -27.84 60.72 7.37
C VAL A 616 -28.52 60.59 8.74
N PHE A 617 -28.65 59.35 9.20
CA PHE A 617 -29.24 59.05 10.51
C PHE A 617 -28.47 59.69 11.65
N ILE A 618 -27.11 59.55 11.67
CA ILE A 618 -26.26 60.15 12.70
C ILE A 618 -26.34 61.68 12.65
N ALA A 619 -26.35 62.29 11.40
CA ALA A 619 -26.57 63.72 11.27
C ALA A 619 -27.87 64.20 11.93
N LEU A 620 -28.96 63.45 11.74
CA LEU A 620 -30.27 63.73 12.35
C LEU A 620 -30.23 63.61 13.86
N VAL A 621 -29.62 62.49 14.40
CA VAL A 621 -29.51 62.26 15.83
C VAL A 621 -28.70 63.38 16.51
N VAL A 622 -27.57 63.75 15.95
CA VAL A 622 -26.70 64.81 16.50
C VAL A 622 -27.46 66.11 16.45
N TRP A 623 -28.16 66.44 15.35
CA TRP A 623 -28.99 67.62 15.24
C TRP A 623 -30.06 67.69 16.33
N ILE A 624 -30.83 66.63 16.55
CA ILE A 624 -31.85 66.54 17.59
C ILE A 624 -31.28 66.85 18.98
N LEU A 625 -30.08 66.28 19.27
CA LEU A 625 -29.45 66.41 20.58
C LEU A 625 -28.75 67.76 20.80
N GLU A 626 -28.28 68.45 19.72
CA GLU A 626 -27.42 69.67 19.83
C GLU A 626 -28.15 70.98 19.46
N HIS A 627 -29.15 70.96 18.54
CA HIS A 627 -29.75 72.21 17.99
C HIS A 627 -30.31 73.20 19.01
N ARG A 628 -30.68 72.74 20.23
CA ARG A 628 -31.18 73.57 21.29
C ARG A 628 -30.14 74.06 22.24
N ILE A 629 -28.98 73.41 22.30
CA ILE A 629 -27.95 73.66 23.34
C ILE A 629 -26.71 74.30 22.67
N ASN A 630 -26.46 74.02 21.40
CA ASN A 630 -25.23 74.40 20.72
C ASN A 630 -25.56 75.42 19.63
N GLU A 631 -24.94 76.60 19.72
CA GLU A 631 -25.12 77.68 18.73
C GLU A 631 -24.61 77.27 17.32
N ASP A 632 -23.66 76.38 17.25
CA ASP A 632 -23.11 75.87 16.00
C ASP A 632 -24.13 75.13 15.16
N PHE A 633 -25.07 74.43 15.84
CA PHE A 633 -26.21 73.69 15.21
C PHE A 633 -27.50 74.51 15.16
N GLY A 634 -27.45 75.80 15.58
CA GLY A 634 -28.55 76.75 15.58
C GLY A 634 -28.62 77.54 14.28
N GLY A 635 -29.64 78.43 14.20
CA GLY A 635 -29.85 79.31 13.02
C GLY A 635 -30.95 78.88 12.06
N PRO A 636 -30.99 79.46 10.84
CA PRO A 636 -32.07 79.15 9.83
C PRO A 636 -31.95 77.63 9.42
N ALA A 637 -33.08 77.06 9.02
CA ALA A 637 -33.19 75.60 8.75
C ALA A 637 -32.17 75.11 7.71
N SER A 638 -31.83 75.88 6.71
CA SER A 638 -30.84 75.55 5.71
C SER A 638 -29.40 75.44 6.30
N HIS A 639 -29.09 76.28 7.29
CA HIS A 639 -27.82 76.23 7.98
C HIS A 639 -27.69 75.01 8.90
N GLN A 640 -28.79 74.75 9.68
CA GLN A 640 -28.82 73.62 10.57
C GLN A 640 -28.62 72.25 9.85
N VAL A 641 -29.31 72.07 8.72
CA VAL A 641 -29.17 70.91 7.85
C VAL A 641 -27.73 70.80 7.29
N GLY A 642 -27.21 71.89 6.75
CA GLY A 642 -25.88 71.91 6.18
C GLY A 642 -24.80 71.63 7.19
N THR A 643 -24.86 72.19 8.39
CA THR A 643 -23.88 71.94 9.46
C THR A 643 -23.96 70.52 9.97
N SER A 644 -25.16 69.95 10.15
CA SER A 644 -25.31 68.57 10.60
C SER A 644 -24.79 67.54 9.60
N PHE A 645 -25.07 67.72 8.32
CA PHE A 645 -24.47 66.87 7.27
C PHE A 645 -22.97 67.05 7.16
N TRP A 646 -22.48 68.23 7.20
CA TRP A 646 -21.04 68.53 7.19
C TRP A 646 -20.33 67.88 8.38
N PHE A 647 -20.90 67.99 9.56
CA PHE A 647 -20.39 67.39 10.78
C PHE A 647 -20.33 65.84 10.69
N SER A 648 -21.42 65.21 10.28
CA SER A 648 -21.49 63.74 10.14
C SER A 648 -20.46 63.26 9.12
N PHE A 649 -20.34 63.93 7.95
CA PHE A 649 -19.39 63.55 6.93
C PHE A 649 -17.94 63.84 7.31
N SER A 650 -17.65 64.88 8.09
CA SER A 650 -16.29 65.24 8.55
C SER A 650 -15.74 64.20 9.53
N THR A 651 -16.61 63.39 10.18
CA THR A 651 -16.19 62.26 11.04
C THR A 651 -15.41 61.22 10.26
N MET A 652 -15.68 61.03 8.97
CA MET A 652 -14.97 60.07 8.12
C MET A 652 -13.49 60.42 7.93
N VAL A 653 -13.14 61.72 7.93
CA VAL A 653 -11.75 62.21 7.76
C VAL A 653 -11.16 62.75 9.07
N PHE A 654 -11.80 62.54 10.18
CA PHE A 654 -11.41 63.03 11.53
C PHE A 654 -11.17 64.53 11.61
N ALA A 655 -11.78 65.30 10.70
CA ALA A 655 -11.63 66.76 10.62
C ALA A 655 -12.79 67.47 11.32
N GLN A 656 -13.04 67.15 12.60
CA GLN A 656 -14.13 67.74 13.40
C GLN A 656 -13.75 69.14 13.82
N ARG A 657 -14.45 70.13 13.36
CA ARG A 657 -14.23 71.53 13.68
C ARG A 657 -15.29 72.12 14.63
N GLU A 658 -16.53 71.53 14.60
CA GLU A 658 -17.62 71.88 15.49
C GLU A 658 -17.54 71.09 16.78
N SER A 659 -17.75 71.80 17.94
CA SER A 659 -17.67 71.20 19.27
C SER A 659 -19.02 70.61 19.69
N VAL A 660 -19.06 69.35 20.14
CA VAL A 660 -20.27 68.69 20.69
C VAL A 660 -20.35 68.96 22.17
N LEU A 661 -21.43 69.56 22.64
CA LEU A 661 -21.61 69.97 24.04
C LEU A 661 -22.36 68.90 24.87
N SER A 662 -23.33 68.22 24.30
CA SER A 662 -24.14 67.23 25.01
C SER A 662 -23.36 65.93 25.24
N ASN A 663 -23.45 65.35 26.47
CA ASN A 663 -22.79 64.11 26.82
C ASN A 663 -23.42 62.91 26.03
N LEU A 664 -24.70 62.93 25.71
CA LEU A 664 -25.37 61.92 24.90
C LEU A 664 -24.90 61.97 23.48
N ALA A 665 -24.75 63.14 22.89
CA ALA A 665 -24.20 63.28 21.53
C ALA A 665 -22.76 62.86 21.47
N ARG A 666 -21.91 63.12 22.51
CA ARG A 666 -20.55 62.59 22.63
C ARG A 666 -20.49 61.10 22.69
N PHE A 667 -21.41 60.43 23.42
CA PHE A 667 -21.45 58.98 23.45
C PHE A 667 -21.80 58.36 22.08
N VAL A 668 -22.82 58.93 21.41
CA VAL A 668 -23.20 58.52 20.02
C VAL A 668 -22.00 58.70 19.07
N MET A 669 -21.27 59.78 19.22
CA MET A 669 -20.12 60.06 18.39
C MET A 669 -18.95 59.12 18.63
N ILE A 670 -18.69 58.70 19.89
CA ILE A 670 -17.65 57.68 20.18
C ILE A 670 -17.95 56.37 19.44
N VAL A 671 -19.19 55.89 19.57
CA VAL A 671 -19.60 54.67 18.88
C VAL A 671 -19.53 54.80 17.38
N TRP A 672 -20.02 55.95 16.84
CA TRP A 672 -20.00 56.22 15.41
C TRP A 672 -18.59 56.31 14.83
N VAL A 673 -17.66 57.03 15.49
CA VAL A 673 -16.25 57.14 15.08
C VAL A 673 -15.57 55.76 15.09
N PHE A 674 -15.89 54.87 16.06
CA PHE A 674 -15.40 53.52 16.07
C PHE A 674 -15.90 52.67 14.86
N VAL A 675 -17.19 52.80 14.51
CA VAL A 675 -17.75 52.15 13.30
C VAL A 675 -17.08 52.69 12.02
N VAL A 676 -16.93 54.00 11.93
CA VAL A 676 -16.25 54.63 10.78
C VAL A 676 -14.80 54.22 10.68
N LEU A 677 -14.10 54.06 11.81
CA LEU A 677 -12.72 53.58 11.84
C LEU A 677 -12.61 52.17 11.25
N ILE A 678 -13.49 51.25 11.67
CA ILE A 678 -13.53 49.88 11.14
C ILE A 678 -13.82 49.89 9.63
N LEU A 679 -14.81 50.66 9.19
CA LEU A 679 -15.18 50.75 7.76
C LEU A 679 -14.04 51.28 6.90
N THR A 680 -13.36 52.35 7.34
CA THR A 680 -12.24 52.95 6.58
C THR A 680 -11.04 51.98 6.52
N GLN A 681 -10.69 51.31 7.60
CA GLN A 681 -9.61 50.32 7.61
C GLN A 681 -9.97 49.09 6.75
N SER A 682 -11.19 48.60 6.84
CA SER A 682 -11.66 47.47 6.01
C SER A 682 -11.67 47.82 4.52
N TYR A 683 -12.12 49.04 4.19
CA TYR A 683 -12.06 49.54 2.80
C TYR A 683 -10.62 49.62 2.27
N THR A 684 -9.69 50.17 3.06
CA THR A 684 -8.28 50.28 2.68
C THR A 684 -7.64 48.89 2.46
N ALA A 685 -7.89 47.95 3.38
CA ALA A 685 -7.39 46.58 3.29
C ALA A 685 -7.96 45.84 2.07
N SER A 686 -9.27 45.97 1.82
CA SER A 686 -9.95 45.35 0.66
C SER A 686 -9.50 45.96 -0.67
N LEU A 687 -9.30 47.26 -0.73
CA LEU A 687 -8.78 47.93 -1.93
C LEU A 687 -7.35 47.53 -2.23
N SER A 688 -6.49 47.46 -1.20
CA SER A 688 -5.10 46.96 -1.33
C SER A 688 -5.05 45.53 -1.84
N SER A 689 -5.82 44.63 -1.23
CA SER A 689 -5.91 43.23 -1.67
C SER A 689 -6.39 43.09 -3.12
N LEU A 690 -7.41 43.87 -3.51
CA LEU A 690 -8.01 43.82 -4.84
C LEU A 690 -7.04 44.36 -5.92
N LEU A 691 -6.23 45.33 -5.60
CA LEU A 691 -5.21 45.87 -6.51
C LEU A 691 -4.04 44.89 -6.71
N VAL A 692 -3.67 44.08 -5.68
CA VAL A 692 -2.62 43.08 -5.77
C VAL A 692 -3.10 41.85 -6.56
N VAL A 693 -4.31 41.34 -6.31
CA VAL A 693 -4.86 40.10 -6.91
C VAL A 693 -5.20 40.26 -8.41
N GLN A 694 -5.54 41.46 -8.88
CA GLN A 694 -5.96 41.63 -10.28
C GLN A 694 -4.84 41.49 -11.31
N ASN A 695 -3.57 41.46 -10.92
CA ASN A 695 -2.44 41.47 -11.87
C ASN A 695 -2.10 40.07 -12.44
N PHE A 696 -2.60 38.96 -11.86
CA PHE A 696 -2.18 37.59 -12.22
C PHE A 696 -3.37 36.66 -12.45
N GLN A 697 -4.23 36.93 -13.42
CA GLN A 697 -5.27 35.99 -13.82
C GLN A 697 -4.77 35.08 -14.96
N PRO A 698 -4.95 33.74 -14.86
CA PRO A 698 -4.66 32.82 -15.95
C PRO A 698 -5.54 33.12 -17.15
N SER A 699 -5.00 32.96 -18.36
CA SER A 699 -5.78 33.20 -19.60
C SER A 699 -6.94 32.23 -19.75
N VAL A 700 -6.78 31.01 -19.24
CA VAL A 700 -7.78 29.95 -19.19
C VAL A 700 -7.75 29.36 -17.77
N SER A 701 -8.89 29.16 -17.15
CA SER A 701 -8.99 28.65 -15.77
C SER A 701 -9.55 27.22 -15.69
N ASP A 702 -10.07 26.68 -16.79
CA ASP A 702 -10.79 25.42 -16.79
C ASP A 702 -10.54 24.61 -18.08
N VAL A 703 -10.25 23.32 -17.92
CA VAL A 703 -10.00 22.36 -18.99
C VAL A 703 -11.24 22.15 -19.87
N ASP A 704 -12.43 22.08 -19.26
CA ASP A 704 -13.69 21.90 -19.99
C ASP A 704 -14.01 23.07 -20.89
N ARG A 705 -13.66 24.29 -20.46
CA ARG A 705 -13.82 25.50 -21.29
C ARG A 705 -12.88 25.45 -22.48
N LEU A 706 -11.64 25.01 -22.29
CA LEU A 706 -10.64 24.86 -23.33
C LEU A 706 -11.08 23.87 -24.39
N ARG A 707 -11.60 22.71 -23.97
CA ARG A 707 -12.15 21.68 -24.84
C ARG A 707 -13.33 22.21 -25.68
N LYS A 708 -14.29 22.87 -25.04
CA LYS A 708 -15.48 23.45 -25.72
C LYS A 708 -15.16 24.59 -26.68
N SER A 709 -14.08 25.32 -26.44
CA SER A 709 -13.66 26.43 -27.32
C SER A 709 -12.95 25.95 -28.58
N GLY A 710 -12.53 24.71 -28.66
CA GLY A 710 -11.80 24.12 -29.81
C GLY A 710 -10.43 24.76 -30.03
N GLU A 711 -9.84 25.39 -29.00
CA GLU A 711 -8.51 25.97 -29.07
C GLU A 711 -7.41 24.92 -29.11
N LYS A 712 -6.32 25.22 -29.79
CA LYS A 712 -5.17 24.35 -29.91
C LYS A 712 -4.43 24.21 -28.59
N VAL A 713 -4.05 22.97 -28.23
CA VAL A 713 -3.31 22.65 -27.01
C VAL A 713 -1.99 21.95 -27.34
N GLY A 714 -0.97 22.19 -26.52
CA GLY A 714 0.35 21.61 -26.67
C GLY A 714 0.56 20.42 -25.73
N TYR A 715 1.44 19.50 -26.15
CA TYR A 715 1.91 18.37 -25.33
C TYR A 715 3.36 18.02 -25.71
N LEU A 716 4.10 17.40 -24.77
CA LEU A 716 5.46 16.93 -25.02
C LEU A 716 5.46 15.74 -25.99
N GLU A 717 6.31 15.77 -27.03
CA GLU A 717 6.43 14.67 -28.01
C GLU A 717 6.82 13.35 -27.32
N ALA A 718 6.21 12.25 -27.76
CA ALA A 718 6.39 10.91 -27.21
C ALA A 718 5.93 10.71 -25.75
N SER A 719 5.25 11.68 -25.14
CA SER A 719 4.65 11.56 -23.80
C SER A 719 3.29 10.84 -23.87
N PHE A 720 2.93 10.13 -22.79
CA PHE A 720 1.60 9.53 -22.62
C PHE A 720 0.47 10.57 -22.56
N VAL A 721 0.79 11.85 -22.34
CA VAL A 721 -0.15 12.97 -22.29
C VAL A 721 -0.95 13.08 -23.60
N HIS A 722 -0.36 12.72 -24.74
CA HIS A 722 -1.06 12.68 -26.03
C HIS A 722 -2.29 11.76 -25.99
N GLU A 723 -2.12 10.52 -25.56
CA GLU A 723 -3.23 9.56 -25.47
C GLU A 723 -4.25 9.97 -24.41
N MET A 724 -3.78 10.56 -23.31
CA MET A 724 -4.65 11.11 -22.27
C MET A 724 -5.54 12.23 -22.82
N LEU A 725 -5.00 13.17 -23.60
CA LEU A 725 -5.77 14.25 -24.23
C LEU A 725 -6.79 13.73 -25.23
N LYS A 726 -6.47 12.64 -25.97
CA LYS A 726 -7.43 11.95 -26.86
C LYS A 726 -8.59 11.34 -26.06
N GLN A 727 -8.29 10.66 -24.95
CA GLN A 727 -9.31 10.09 -24.06
C GLN A 727 -10.23 11.16 -23.43
N MET A 728 -9.77 12.40 -23.39
CA MET A 728 -10.52 13.54 -22.88
C MET A 728 -11.33 14.25 -23.97
N ASP A 729 -11.47 13.65 -25.15
CA ASP A 729 -12.19 14.20 -26.31
C ASP A 729 -11.61 15.52 -26.86
N PHE A 730 -10.32 15.77 -26.76
CA PHE A 730 -9.68 16.83 -27.52
C PHE A 730 -9.54 16.44 -28.99
N ASN A 731 -9.84 17.39 -29.88
CA ASN A 731 -9.75 17.16 -31.31
C ASN A 731 -8.28 16.95 -31.73
N GLU A 732 -7.95 15.87 -32.40
CA GLU A 732 -6.60 15.49 -32.81
C GLU A 732 -5.93 16.58 -33.68
N SER A 733 -6.69 17.28 -34.52
CA SER A 733 -6.20 18.42 -35.35
C SER A 733 -5.81 19.64 -34.51
N GLY A 734 -6.23 19.72 -33.27
CA GLY A 734 -5.90 20.76 -32.30
C GLY A 734 -4.73 20.44 -31.37
N LEU A 735 -4.19 19.20 -31.43
CA LEU A 735 -3.07 18.76 -30.63
C LEU A 735 -1.75 19.08 -31.34
N ILE A 736 -0.86 19.86 -30.69
CA ILE A 736 0.44 20.27 -31.25
C ILE A 736 1.54 19.77 -30.31
N SER A 737 2.46 18.94 -30.82
CA SER A 737 3.63 18.50 -30.06
C SER A 737 4.73 19.55 -30.00
N TYR A 738 5.50 19.56 -28.91
CA TYR A 738 6.75 20.31 -28.77
C TYR A 738 7.85 19.42 -28.18
N LYS A 739 9.13 19.78 -28.41
CA LYS A 739 10.31 18.98 -28.02
C LYS A 739 11.18 19.64 -26.95
N SER A 740 11.08 20.93 -26.78
CA SER A 740 11.93 21.69 -25.85
C SER A 740 11.16 22.80 -25.13
N PRO A 741 11.69 23.31 -24.00
CA PRO A 741 11.13 24.48 -23.31
C PRO A 741 10.99 25.71 -24.19
N GLU A 742 11.98 25.95 -25.09
CA GLU A 742 11.99 27.11 -25.99
C GLU A 742 10.87 27.00 -27.02
N GLU A 743 10.64 25.82 -27.59
CA GLU A 743 9.55 25.57 -28.53
C GLU A 743 8.19 25.77 -27.87
N CYS A 744 8.04 25.30 -26.62
CA CYS A 744 6.84 25.54 -25.83
C CYS A 744 6.59 27.01 -25.57
N ASP A 745 7.65 27.83 -25.24
CA ASP A 745 7.54 29.28 -25.05
C ASP A 745 7.08 29.96 -26.32
N VAL A 746 7.65 29.61 -27.48
CA VAL A 746 7.24 30.18 -28.80
C VAL A 746 5.79 29.85 -29.12
N LEU A 747 5.36 28.61 -28.93
CA LEU A 747 3.98 28.17 -29.20
C LEU A 747 2.97 28.85 -28.28
N LEU A 748 3.24 28.97 -26.98
CA LEU A 748 2.38 29.68 -26.02
C LEU A 748 2.33 31.19 -26.28
N SER A 749 3.47 31.78 -26.69
CA SER A 749 3.55 33.23 -27.01
C SER A 749 2.73 33.57 -28.25
N ASN A 750 2.69 32.73 -29.26
CA ASN A 750 1.94 32.90 -30.50
C ASN A 750 0.43 32.74 -30.35
N ARG A 751 -0.03 32.10 -29.31
CA ARG A 751 -1.44 31.72 -29.02
C ARG A 751 -2.14 31.00 -30.19
N SER A 752 -3.28 30.35 -29.90
CA SER A 752 -4.05 29.55 -30.87
C SER A 752 -4.43 30.34 -32.16
N ALA A 753 -4.75 31.63 -32.06
CA ALA A 753 -5.17 32.46 -33.18
C ALA A 753 -4.04 32.76 -34.19
N LYS A 754 -2.77 32.65 -33.80
CA LYS A 754 -1.59 32.92 -34.65
C LYS A 754 -0.81 31.62 -34.97
N GLY A 755 -1.46 30.46 -34.90
CA GLY A 755 -0.82 29.19 -35.17
C GLY A 755 -0.07 28.53 -33.98
N GLY A 756 -0.11 29.15 -32.80
CA GLY A 756 0.41 28.58 -31.56
C GLY A 756 -0.64 27.81 -30.76
N ILE A 757 -0.46 27.72 -29.47
CA ILE A 757 -1.30 26.97 -28.50
C ILE A 757 -1.87 27.91 -27.42
N ALA A 758 -3.03 27.55 -26.90
CA ALA A 758 -3.68 28.29 -25.80
C ALA A 758 -3.18 27.83 -24.42
N ALA A 759 -2.82 26.57 -24.30
CA ALA A 759 -2.27 25.95 -23.11
C ALA A 759 -1.36 24.79 -23.51
N ALA A 760 -0.38 24.46 -22.67
CA ALA A 760 0.43 23.25 -22.78
C ALA A 760 0.10 22.33 -21.61
N PHE A 761 -0.13 21.04 -21.90
CA PHE A 761 -0.32 19.99 -20.89
C PHE A 761 0.95 19.17 -20.79
N ASP A 762 1.51 19.08 -19.61
CA ASP A 762 2.71 18.29 -19.35
C ASP A 762 2.78 17.84 -17.89
N GLU A 763 3.74 16.99 -17.61
CA GLU A 763 3.98 16.53 -16.24
C GLU A 763 4.66 17.63 -15.42
N VAL A 764 4.36 17.64 -14.12
CA VAL A 764 4.84 18.68 -13.18
C VAL A 764 6.36 18.91 -13.24
N PRO A 765 7.23 17.87 -13.33
CA PRO A 765 8.68 18.08 -13.40
C PRO A 765 9.11 18.90 -14.63
N TYR A 766 8.54 18.62 -15.82
CA TYR A 766 8.84 19.38 -17.05
C TYR A 766 8.32 20.82 -16.96
N ILE A 767 7.13 21.00 -16.42
CA ILE A 767 6.55 22.33 -16.21
C ILE A 767 7.41 23.15 -15.24
N LYS A 768 7.92 22.55 -14.17
CA LYS A 768 8.83 23.22 -13.23
C LYS A 768 10.08 23.73 -13.95
N LEU A 769 10.65 22.93 -14.86
CA LEU A 769 11.80 23.32 -15.65
C LEU A 769 11.46 24.49 -16.58
N ILE A 770 10.33 24.45 -17.29
CA ILE A 770 9.87 25.56 -18.14
C ILE A 770 9.67 26.83 -17.30
N LEU A 771 9.07 26.73 -16.13
CA LEU A 771 8.86 27.88 -15.24
C LEU A 771 10.18 28.44 -14.68
N SER A 772 11.19 27.61 -14.44
CA SER A 772 12.50 28.05 -13.98
C SER A 772 13.21 28.91 -15.03
N GLN A 773 12.97 28.66 -16.32
CA GLN A 773 13.53 29.41 -17.43
C GLN A 773 12.69 30.65 -17.77
N TYR A 774 11.37 30.58 -17.67
CA TYR A 774 10.42 31.61 -18.09
C TYR A 774 9.53 32.09 -16.93
N CYS A 775 10.17 32.49 -15.81
CA CYS A 775 9.45 33.01 -14.64
C CYS A 775 8.59 34.23 -15.05
N ASN A 776 7.45 34.44 -14.43
CA ASN A 776 6.50 35.55 -14.64
C ASN A 776 5.76 35.59 -16.00
N LYS A 777 6.01 34.65 -16.93
CA LYS A 777 5.23 34.58 -18.18
C LYS A 777 4.00 33.65 -18.04
N TYR A 778 4.12 32.59 -17.29
CA TYR A 778 3.17 31.46 -17.23
C TYR A 778 2.73 31.13 -15.81
N THR A 779 1.54 30.58 -15.70
CA THR A 779 1.00 30.02 -14.47
C THR A 779 0.58 28.58 -14.70
N VAL A 780 0.59 27.78 -13.60
CA VAL A 780 0.25 26.36 -13.60
C VAL A 780 -1.11 26.14 -12.98
N ILE A 781 -1.90 25.34 -13.66
CA ILE A 781 -3.19 24.85 -13.15
C ILE A 781 -3.11 23.33 -13.07
N PRO A 782 -3.10 22.74 -11.86
CA PRO A 782 -3.12 21.28 -11.70
C PRO A 782 -4.37 20.70 -12.35
N THR A 783 -4.22 19.62 -13.14
CA THR A 783 -5.34 19.01 -13.85
C THR A 783 -5.57 17.56 -13.46
N PHE A 784 -4.55 16.72 -13.50
CA PHE A 784 -4.66 15.29 -13.24
C PHE A 784 -3.58 14.82 -12.28
N LYS A 785 -3.89 13.77 -11.51
CA LYS A 785 -2.93 13.09 -10.65
C LYS A 785 -2.30 11.93 -11.42
N THR A 786 -0.98 11.84 -11.43
CA THR A 786 -0.18 10.70 -11.85
C THR A 786 0.73 10.27 -10.72
N ALA A 787 1.44 9.18 -10.86
CA ALA A 787 2.33 8.71 -9.80
C ALA A 787 3.76 9.30 -9.85
N GLY A 788 4.10 10.14 -10.85
CA GLY A 788 5.45 10.69 -11.03
C GLY A 788 6.40 9.75 -11.79
N PHE A 789 7.72 10.06 -11.78
CA PHE A 789 8.73 9.22 -12.43
C PHE A 789 9.22 8.11 -11.51
N GLY A 790 9.37 6.91 -12.06
CA GLY A 790 9.92 5.75 -11.38
C GLY A 790 10.84 4.93 -12.28
N PHE A 791 11.75 4.16 -11.69
CA PHE A 791 12.59 3.22 -12.42
C PHE A 791 11.80 1.95 -12.74
N VAL A 792 12.09 1.34 -13.88
CA VAL A 792 11.37 0.17 -14.41
C VAL A 792 12.23 -1.06 -14.27
N PHE A 793 11.64 -2.15 -13.75
CA PHE A 793 12.27 -3.46 -13.62
C PHE A 793 11.32 -4.56 -14.13
N PRO A 794 11.81 -5.76 -14.42
CA PRO A 794 10.96 -6.91 -14.71
C PRO A 794 9.98 -7.17 -13.54
N LYS A 795 8.79 -7.62 -13.85
CA LYS A 795 7.78 -7.95 -12.84
C LYS A 795 8.31 -9.04 -11.90
N GLY A 796 8.19 -8.82 -10.58
CA GLY A 796 8.75 -9.72 -9.57
C GLY A 796 10.24 -9.50 -9.26
N SER A 797 10.89 -8.48 -9.84
CA SER A 797 12.31 -8.20 -9.54
C SER A 797 12.52 -7.92 -8.06
N PRO A 798 13.43 -8.65 -7.40
CA PRO A 798 13.70 -8.49 -5.96
C PRO A 798 14.41 -7.18 -5.62
N LEU A 799 14.93 -6.46 -6.63
CA LEU A 799 15.56 -5.14 -6.46
C LEU A 799 14.56 -4.03 -6.16
N VAL A 800 13.30 -4.15 -6.64
CA VAL A 800 12.30 -3.08 -6.55
C VAL A 800 12.01 -2.63 -5.11
N PRO A 801 11.81 -3.52 -4.12
CA PRO A 801 11.59 -3.09 -2.73
C PRO A 801 12.79 -2.36 -2.12
N ASP A 802 14.02 -2.84 -2.37
CA ASP A 802 15.23 -2.25 -1.81
C ASP A 802 15.54 -0.90 -2.45
N ILE A 803 15.42 -0.80 -3.78
CA ILE A 803 15.56 0.46 -4.53
C ILE A 803 14.46 1.46 -4.10
N SER A 804 13.22 1.02 -3.93
CA SER A 804 12.12 1.88 -3.47
C SER A 804 12.37 2.44 -2.07
N ARG A 805 12.92 1.62 -1.16
CA ARG A 805 13.33 2.09 0.18
C ARG A 805 14.50 3.09 0.10
N ALA A 806 15.46 2.84 -0.78
CA ALA A 806 16.57 3.76 -1.02
C ALA A 806 16.08 5.08 -1.63
N ILE A 807 15.11 5.05 -2.55
CA ILE A 807 14.45 6.25 -3.09
C ILE A 807 13.84 7.09 -1.96
N LEU A 808 13.06 6.49 -1.05
CA LEU A 808 12.49 7.21 0.09
C LEU A 808 13.58 7.87 0.95
N ASN A 809 14.67 7.17 1.23
CA ASN A 809 15.78 7.72 2.01
C ASN A 809 16.46 8.93 1.31
N ILE A 810 16.55 8.90 -0.03
CA ILE A 810 17.11 10.02 -0.80
C ILE A 810 16.11 11.19 -0.90
N THR A 811 14.82 10.90 -1.15
CA THR A 811 13.78 11.95 -1.31
C THR A 811 13.46 12.66 -0.01
N GLU A 812 13.57 12.00 1.14
CA GLU A 812 13.40 12.61 2.48
C GLU A 812 14.68 13.29 2.98
N GLY A 813 15.82 13.05 2.32
CA GLY A 813 17.13 13.57 2.72
C GLY A 813 17.54 14.84 1.98
N PRO A 814 18.64 15.51 2.44
CA PRO A 814 19.16 16.72 1.80
C PRO A 814 19.73 16.47 0.40
N LYS A 815 20.04 15.21 0.06
CA LYS A 815 20.65 14.85 -1.23
C LYS A 815 19.73 15.13 -2.41
N MET A 816 18.44 14.95 -2.25
CA MET A 816 17.44 15.28 -3.28
C MET A 816 17.45 16.78 -3.59
N THR A 817 17.44 17.62 -2.57
CA THR A 817 17.50 19.08 -2.72
C THR A 817 18.81 19.53 -3.40
N GLU A 818 19.93 18.87 -3.09
CA GLU A 818 21.22 19.13 -3.74
C GLU A 818 21.16 18.82 -5.24
N ILE A 819 20.63 17.65 -5.63
CA ILE A 819 20.51 17.26 -7.05
C ILE A 819 19.53 18.17 -7.78
N GLU A 820 18.36 18.46 -7.19
CA GLU A 820 17.37 19.39 -7.78
C GLU A 820 17.96 20.80 -7.96
N SER A 821 18.70 21.31 -6.97
CA SER A 821 19.35 22.61 -7.09
C SER A 821 20.42 22.65 -8.18
N ALA A 822 21.17 21.58 -8.35
CA ALA A 822 22.22 21.47 -9.38
C ALA A 822 21.65 21.47 -10.82
N TRP A 823 20.51 20.79 -11.03
CA TRP A 823 19.96 20.60 -12.38
C TRP A 823 18.80 21.54 -12.72
N LEU A 824 17.91 21.86 -11.76
CA LEU A 824 16.69 22.62 -12.01
C LEU A 824 16.84 24.12 -11.68
N THR A 825 17.71 24.51 -10.74
CA THR A 825 17.86 25.91 -10.29
C THR A 825 19.05 26.65 -10.84
N SER A 826 20.09 25.98 -11.36
CA SER A 826 21.35 26.61 -11.76
C SER A 826 21.26 27.54 -12.98
N LYS A 827 20.14 27.58 -13.69
CA LYS A 827 19.90 28.46 -14.86
C LYS A 827 18.91 29.61 -14.60
N THR A 828 18.46 29.77 -13.34
CA THR A 828 17.47 30.81 -13.02
C THR A 828 18.12 32.18 -13.03
N ASN A 829 17.98 32.94 -14.12
CA ASN A 829 18.02 34.39 -14.12
C ASN A 829 16.82 35.05 -13.38
N CYS A 830 16.04 34.23 -12.69
CA CYS A 830 14.96 34.67 -11.83
C CYS A 830 15.54 34.95 -10.44
N LEU A 831 16.21 36.14 -10.32
CA LEU A 831 16.51 36.69 -8.99
C LEU A 831 15.23 36.66 -8.17
N ASP A 832 15.35 36.21 -6.90
CA ASP A 832 14.32 36.13 -5.88
C ASP A 832 13.24 37.19 -6.04
N SER A 833 12.14 36.83 -6.72
CA SER A 833 10.99 37.70 -6.91
C SER A 833 10.12 37.85 -5.66
N THR A 834 10.65 37.45 -4.49
CA THR A 834 10.02 37.73 -3.20
C THR A 834 10.19 39.18 -2.75
N THR A 835 11.04 40.01 -3.42
CA THR A 835 11.33 41.40 -3.02
C THR A 835 11.15 42.47 -4.10
N SER A 836 10.86 42.09 -5.33
CA SER A 836 10.48 43.12 -6.34
C SER A 836 9.07 42.84 -6.87
N VAL A 837 8.08 42.99 -6.02
CA VAL A 837 6.80 43.50 -6.51
C VAL A 837 7.10 44.89 -7.03
N SER A 838 7.40 45.01 -8.34
CA SER A 838 7.31 46.29 -8.99
C SER A 838 5.85 46.75 -8.81
N SER A 839 5.62 47.53 -7.77
CA SER A 839 4.35 48.21 -7.61
C SER A 839 4.19 49.06 -8.86
N ASP A 840 3.38 48.57 -9.81
CA ASP A 840 2.90 49.46 -10.88
C ASP A 840 2.37 50.70 -10.18
N SER A 841 3.02 51.86 -10.40
CA SER A 841 2.59 53.11 -9.83
C SER A 841 1.11 53.30 -10.18
N LEU A 842 0.28 53.59 -9.20
CA LEU A 842 -1.16 53.83 -9.37
C LEU A 842 -1.32 55.05 -10.28
N GLY A 843 -1.57 54.84 -11.56
CA GLY A 843 -1.73 55.88 -12.57
C GLY A 843 -3.11 56.53 -12.52
N LEU A 844 -3.22 57.72 -13.15
CA LEU A 844 -4.48 58.48 -13.32
C LEU A 844 -5.59 57.61 -13.92
N ASP A 845 -5.25 56.63 -14.72
CA ASP A 845 -6.16 55.70 -15.43
C ASP A 845 -7.13 54.92 -14.51
N SER A 846 -6.74 54.68 -13.26
CA SER A 846 -7.56 53.95 -12.30
C SER A 846 -8.48 54.84 -11.45
N PHE A 847 -8.20 56.16 -11.40
CA PHE A 847 -8.89 57.12 -10.51
C PHE A 847 -9.47 58.34 -11.23
N TRP A 848 -9.42 58.46 -12.56
CA TRP A 848 -9.91 59.62 -13.30
C TRP A 848 -11.40 59.89 -13.04
N ALA A 849 -12.25 58.87 -12.83
CA ALA A 849 -13.64 59.01 -12.49
C ALA A 849 -13.86 59.71 -11.15
N LEU A 850 -12.97 59.52 -10.16
CA LEU A 850 -13.03 60.21 -8.88
C LEU A 850 -12.77 61.71 -9.04
N PHE A 851 -11.75 62.06 -9.85
CA PHE A 851 -11.44 63.47 -10.18
C PHE A 851 -12.55 64.11 -11.03
N LEU A 852 -13.19 63.36 -11.90
CA LEU A 852 -14.35 63.82 -12.68
C LEU A 852 -15.56 64.14 -11.79
N ILE A 853 -15.85 63.29 -10.81
CA ILE A 853 -16.93 63.52 -9.82
C ILE A 853 -16.64 64.80 -9.00
N ALA A 854 -15.40 64.94 -8.49
CA ALA A 854 -14.99 66.11 -7.72
C ALA A 854 -15.06 67.37 -8.56
N GLY A 855 -14.57 67.32 -9.81
CA GLY A 855 -14.65 68.45 -10.78
C GLY A 855 -16.08 68.82 -11.11
N ALA A 856 -16.96 67.82 -11.40
CA ALA A 856 -18.37 68.08 -11.69
C ALA A 856 -19.12 68.72 -10.49
N ALA A 857 -18.85 68.22 -9.25
CA ALA A 857 -19.40 68.81 -8.04
C ALA A 857 -18.95 70.26 -7.81
N ALA A 858 -17.66 70.58 -8.04
CA ALA A 858 -17.13 71.91 -7.93
C ALA A 858 -17.73 72.84 -8.97
N VAL A 859 -17.83 72.43 -10.24
CA VAL A 859 -18.47 73.20 -11.31
C VAL A 859 -19.96 73.47 -11.02
N LEU A 860 -20.67 72.38 -10.51
CA LEU A 860 -22.07 72.53 -10.15
C LEU A 860 -22.27 73.53 -8.99
N ALA A 861 -21.41 73.49 -7.95
CA ALA A 861 -21.42 74.45 -6.86
C ALA A 861 -21.18 75.89 -7.33
N LEU A 862 -20.21 76.09 -8.25
CA LEU A 862 -19.94 77.38 -8.87
C LEU A 862 -21.15 77.86 -9.69
N LEU A 863 -21.76 76.98 -10.48
CA LEU A 863 -22.96 77.34 -11.27
C LEU A 863 -24.10 77.69 -10.36
N ILE A 864 -24.40 77.01 -9.33
CA ILE A 864 -25.44 77.28 -8.31
C ILE A 864 -25.10 78.65 -7.68
N PHE A 865 -23.89 78.88 -7.25
CA PHE A 865 -23.41 80.14 -6.71
C PHE A 865 -23.63 81.31 -7.72
N MET A 866 -23.22 81.13 -8.94
CA MET A 866 -23.39 82.13 -9.99
C MET A 866 -24.86 82.47 -10.25
N VAL A 867 -25.72 81.44 -10.35
CA VAL A 867 -27.21 81.66 -10.55
C VAL A 867 -27.82 82.38 -9.33
N MET A 868 -27.42 81.95 -8.11
CA MET A 868 -27.89 82.62 -6.89
C MET A 868 -27.40 84.11 -6.84
N PHE A 869 -26.14 84.33 -7.16
CA PHE A 869 -25.48 85.65 -7.18
C PHE A 869 -26.16 86.53 -8.19
N VAL A 870 -26.39 86.08 -9.40
CA VAL A 870 -27.07 86.78 -10.48
C VAL A 870 -28.52 87.10 -10.08
N LYS A 871 -29.26 86.08 -9.57
CA LYS A 871 -30.66 86.21 -9.12
C LYS A 871 -30.80 87.25 -8.00
N LYS A 872 -29.85 87.27 -7.01
CA LYS A 872 -29.85 88.23 -5.91
C LYS A 872 -29.63 89.68 -6.37
N ASN A 873 -28.70 89.84 -7.35
CA ASN A 873 -28.30 91.15 -7.81
C ASN A 873 -29.01 91.61 -9.10
N TRP A 874 -29.88 90.75 -9.68
CA TRP A 874 -30.61 91.09 -10.96
C TRP A 874 -31.53 92.29 -10.89
N PRO A 875 -32.25 92.53 -9.81
CA PRO A 875 -33.16 93.73 -9.75
C PRO A 875 -32.39 95.04 -9.80
N GLU A 876 -31.22 95.13 -9.24
CA GLU A 876 -30.42 96.34 -9.20
C GLU A 876 -29.64 96.61 -10.55
N VAL A 877 -29.31 95.50 -11.23
CA VAL A 877 -28.63 95.57 -12.55
C VAL A 877 -29.66 95.98 -13.65
N THR A 878 -30.91 95.69 -13.49
CA THR A 878 -31.95 96.05 -14.42
C THR A 878 -32.41 97.51 -14.27
N SER A 879 -32.23 98.16 -13.11
CA SER A 879 -32.53 99.54 -12.83
C SER A 879 -31.47 100.57 -13.32
N SER A 880 -30.28 100.10 -13.75
CA SER A 880 -29.21 101.02 -14.33
C SER A 880 -29.35 101.11 -15.82
N SER A 881 -29.43 102.33 -16.32
CA SER A 881 -29.57 102.74 -17.74
C SER A 881 -28.20 102.74 -18.50
N GLY A 882 -27.40 101.71 -18.37
CA GLY A 882 -26.05 101.54 -19.04
C GLY A 882 -25.99 100.41 -20.05
N THR A 883 -24.95 100.36 -20.89
CA THR A 883 -24.68 99.32 -21.89
C THR A 883 -24.47 97.96 -21.26
N SER A 884 -24.73 96.89 -22.02
CA SER A 884 -24.61 95.47 -21.50
C SER A 884 -23.22 95.17 -20.87
N TRP A 885 -22.12 95.81 -21.33
CA TRP A 885 -20.78 95.69 -20.77
C TRP A 885 -20.67 96.36 -19.40
N GLU A 886 -21.23 97.56 -19.22
CA GLU A 886 -21.18 98.32 -17.96
C GLU A 886 -21.95 97.53 -16.86
N LYS A 887 -23.01 96.77 -17.24
CA LYS A 887 -23.78 95.92 -16.38
C LYS A 887 -22.92 94.70 -15.92
N ILE A 888 -22.09 94.06 -16.80
CA ILE A 888 -21.21 93.05 -16.48
C ILE A 888 -20.05 93.52 -15.58
N VAL A 889 -19.48 94.67 -15.83
CA VAL A 889 -18.43 95.30 -15.00
C VAL A 889 -18.99 95.69 -13.62
N ALA A 890 -20.26 96.22 -13.50
CA ALA A 890 -20.88 96.43 -12.22
C ALA A 890 -21.09 95.15 -11.41
N LEU A 891 -21.53 94.04 -12.07
CA LEU A 891 -21.67 92.74 -11.46
C LEU A 891 -20.32 92.23 -10.99
N GLY A 892 -19.26 92.42 -11.77
CA GLY A 892 -17.88 92.06 -11.41
C GLY A 892 -17.31 92.81 -10.21
N ARG A 893 -17.59 94.16 -10.14
CA ARG A 893 -17.17 94.95 -8.97
C ARG A 893 -17.94 94.59 -7.71
N ARG A 894 -19.20 94.18 -7.79
CA ARG A 894 -19.98 93.67 -6.66
C ARG A 894 -19.48 92.24 -6.20
N PHE A 895 -19.01 91.36 -7.13
CA PHE A 895 -18.41 90.08 -6.78
C PHE A 895 -17.15 90.31 -5.93
N TYR A 896 -16.40 91.41 -6.14
CA TYR A 896 -15.20 91.74 -5.36
C TYR A 896 -15.52 92.35 -3.99
N GLN A 897 -16.74 92.97 -3.82
CA GLN A 897 -17.19 93.53 -2.54
C GLN A 897 -17.48 92.42 -1.52
N ARG A 898 -16.93 92.52 -0.34
CA ARG A 898 -17.10 91.54 0.78
C ARG A 898 -18.62 91.65 1.22
N ASP A 899 -19.43 90.69 0.96
CA ASP A 899 -20.80 90.56 1.47
C ASP A 899 -20.74 90.09 2.92
N LEU A 900 -20.77 90.92 3.90
CA LEU A 900 -20.70 90.72 5.31
C LEU A 900 -21.96 89.98 5.86
N ASN A 901 -23.00 89.91 5.03
CA ASN A 901 -24.29 89.23 5.40
C ASN A 901 -24.47 87.85 4.73
N ALA A 902 -23.44 87.35 3.97
CA ALA A 902 -23.50 85.98 3.45
C ALA A 902 -23.40 85.00 4.57
N HIS A 903 -24.20 83.93 4.55
CA HIS A 903 -24.28 82.90 5.55
C HIS A 903 -23.00 82.10 5.73
N THR A 904 -22.01 82.32 4.86
CA THR A 904 -20.63 81.74 4.92
C THR A 904 -19.65 82.54 5.79
N PHE A 905 -20.00 83.72 6.24
CA PHE A 905 -19.14 84.53 7.15
C PHE A 905 -19.84 84.65 8.55
N ARG A 906 -19.32 84.05 9.56
CA ARG A 906 -19.67 84.24 10.93
C ARG A 906 -19.19 85.54 11.45
N LYS A 907 -20.14 86.49 11.84
CA LYS A 907 -19.80 87.62 12.70
C LYS A 907 -19.33 87.11 14.05
N GLY A 908 -18.04 87.20 14.35
CA GLY A 908 -17.61 87.11 15.71
C GLY A 908 -18.22 88.26 16.49
N GLY A 909 -19.32 87.97 17.22
CA GLY A 909 -19.95 88.96 18.12
C GLY A 909 -19.00 89.09 19.34
N PHE A 910 -18.24 90.15 19.34
CA PHE A 910 -17.75 90.70 20.57
C PHE A 910 -18.99 91.24 21.28
N ARG A 911 -19.36 90.57 22.34
CA ARG A 911 -20.43 91.08 23.26
C ARG A 911 -19.68 91.93 24.26
N GLU A 912 -19.75 93.33 24.00
CA GLU A 912 -19.41 94.32 25.01
C GLU A 912 -20.32 94.13 26.21
N ARG A 913 -19.77 93.66 27.33
CA ARG A 913 -20.45 93.65 28.64
C ARG A 913 -20.31 95.03 29.17
N ARG A 914 -21.41 95.83 29.12
CA ARG A 914 -21.58 97.05 29.90
C ARG A 914 -21.66 96.65 31.37
N THR A 915 -20.66 97.09 32.06
CA THR A 915 -20.72 97.18 33.54
C THR A 915 -20.55 98.67 33.85
N ASP A 916 -21.60 99.22 34.32
CA ASP A 916 -21.59 100.55 35.00
C ASP A 916 -20.84 100.26 36.39
N ASP A 917 -20.18 101.32 36.69
CA ASP A 917 -19.69 101.80 38.04
C ASP A 917 -18.25 101.59 38.43
N GLY A 918 -17.58 102.63 38.52
CA GLY A 918 -16.92 103.21 39.67
C GLY A 918 -15.46 102.78 40.01
N GLY A 919 -14.56 103.64 39.63
CA GLY A 919 -13.47 103.99 40.57
C GLY A 919 -12.07 103.41 40.33
N ASN A 920 -11.22 104.35 39.95
CA ASN A 920 -9.79 104.45 40.25
C ASN A 920 -8.74 103.49 39.68
N GLU A 921 -7.92 104.04 38.91
CA GLU A 921 -6.42 104.20 38.92
C GLU A 921 -5.58 102.95 39.19
N ILE A 922 -4.65 102.75 38.45
CA ILE A 922 -3.19 102.62 38.56
C ILE A 922 -2.68 101.56 37.53
N GLY A 923 -1.78 102.03 36.75
CA GLY A 923 -1.08 101.30 35.69
C GLY A 923 -0.18 100.17 36.18
N ALA A 924 -0.03 99.24 35.29
CA ALA A 924 1.19 98.45 35.17
C ALA A 924 1.35 97.91 33.80
N VAL A 925 2.41 98.33 33.21
CA VAL A 925 3.03 97.70 32.06
C VAL A 925 3.46 96.29 32.44
N VAL A 926 3.01 95.24 31.73
CA VAL A 926 3.68 93.93 31.73
C VAL A 926 3.84 93.50 30.30
N THR A 927 5.07 93.29 29.96
CA THR A 927 5.78 92.76 28.86
C THR A 927 5.24 91.38 28.35
N LEU A 928 5.33 91.23 27.05
CA LEU A 928 5.26 89.91 26.35
C LEU A 928 6.27 88.94 26.90
N GLU A 929 5.84 87.73 27.28
CA GLU A 929 6.70 86.59 27.36
C GLU A 929 6.19 85.49 26.42
N ASN A 930 7.11 85.15 25.55
CA ASN A 930 7.08 84.02 24.66
C ASN A 930 7.05 82.72 25.49
N THR A 931 6.16 81.83 25.22
CA THR A 931 6.36 80.43 25.54
C THR A 931 6.44 79.59 24.25
N ASN A 932 7.61 79.08 24.04
CA ASN A 932 8.06 78.15 23.04
C ASN A 932 7.32 76.82 23.13
N PHE A 933 6.82 76.31 21.98
CA PHE A 933 6.60 74.93 21.72
C PHE A 933 7.87 74.30 21.12
N PRO A 934 8.26 73.07 21.52
CA PRO A 934 9.42 72.40 20.95
C PRO A 934 9.09 71.78 19.57
N PRO A 935 10.06 71.70 18.67
CA PRO A 935 9.89 71.20 17.30
C PRO A 935 9.99 69.69 17.27
N ARG A 936 9.26 69.07 16.33
CA ARG A 936 9.44 67.67 15.89
C ARG A 936 10.83 67.47 15.29
N PRO A 937 11.47 66.31 15.48
CA PRO A 937 12.68 65.97 14.75
C PRO A 937 12.31 65.42 13.35
N SER A 938 12.98 65.97 12.39
CA SER A 938 13.06 65.55 10.98
C SER A 938 13.93 64.29 10.87
N SER A 939 13.54 63.48 9.87
CA SER A 939 14.26 62.35 9.38
C SER A 939 15.68 62.65 8.96
N GLU A 940 16.66 61.95 9.49
CA GLU A 940 17.99 61.85 8.88
C GLU A 940 18.27 60.43 8.39
N SER A 941 18.68 60.39 7.15
CA SER A 941 19.28 59.28 6.44
C SER A 941 20.66 58.94 6.99
N ILE A 942 20.91 57.68 7.32
CA ILE A 942 22.28 57.20 7.65
C ILE A 942 22.74 56.33 6.50
N GLN A 943 23.83 56.77 5.89
CA GLN A 943 24.67 56.02 4.97
C GLN A 943 25.51 55.00 5.75
N ILE A 944 25.65 53.84 5.11
CA ILE A 944 26.56 52.76 5.49
C ILE A 944 27.96 53.14 5.07
N ASN A 945 28.92 52.97 5.99
CA ASN A 945 30.32 52.77 5.67
C ASN A 945 30.88 51.59 6.43
N ASP A 946 31.49 50.66 5.66
CA ASP A 946 32.31 49.55 6.05
C ASP A 946 33.42 49.88 7.05
N VAL A 947 33.69 48.99 7.98
CA VAL A 947 35.07 48.63 8.40
C VAL A 947 35.06 47.22 9.00
N LEU A 948 35.87 46.35 8.40
CA LEU A 948 36.39 45.09 8.89
C LEU A 948 37.14 45.24 10.21
N THR A 949 37.07 44.24 11.09
CA THR A 949 38.16 43.42 11.63
C THR A 949 37.68 42.54 12.79
N ASP A 950 37.93 41.29 12.67
CA ASP A 950 38.58 40.25 13.48
C ASP A 950 38.32 40.14 15.00
N GLU A 951 38.23 38.89 15.36
CA GLU A 951 38.79 38.07 16.44
C GLU A 951 37.88 37.68 17.65
N GLN A 952 37.70 36.37 17.64
CA GLN A 952 37.90 35.43 18.77
C GLN A 952 37.12 35.60 20.10
N GLY A 953 36.54 34.45 20.48
CA GLY A 953 36.39 34.07 21.87
C GLY A 953 35.14 33.33 22.28
N THR A 954 35.15 32.01 22.20
CA THR A 954 34.37 31.12 23.09
C THR A 954 34.77 31.29 24.56
N PRO A 955 34.10 30.77 25.62
CA PRO A 955 33.28 29.58 25.67
C PRO A 955 32.07 29.58 26.68
N SER A 956 31.25 28.51 26.48
CA SER A 956 30.63 27.64 27.48
C SER A 956 29.85 28.17 28.67
N ALA A 957 28.74 27.56 28.93
CA ALA A 957 28.22 26.80 30.06
C ALA A 957 26.69 26.69 29.94
N GLU A 958 26.18 25.47 29.70
CA GLU A 958 25.70 24.51 30.72
C GLU A 958 24.52 24.97 31.59
N GLN A 959 23.51 24.14 31.43
CA GLN A 959 22.69 23.52 32.51
C GLN A 959 21.21 23.92 32.64
N ARG A 960 20.41 22.86 32.32
CA ARG A 960 19.35 22.28 33.18
C ARG A 960 18.01 23.02 33.31
N PHE A 961 16.95 22.32 32.92
CA PHE A 961 16.00 21.52 33.72
C PHE A 961 14.86 21.12 32.81
N LEU A 962 14.66 19.88 32.53
CA LEU A 962 13.80 18.85 33.12
C LEU A 962 12.34 19.26 33.43
N ASN A 963 11.48 18.46 32.78
CA ASN A 963 10.17 17.95 33.19
C ASN A 963 8.92 18.79 32.97
N ARG A 964 8.01 18.29 32.19
CA ARG A 964 6.79 17.53 32.53
C ARG A 964 5.82 17.55 31.36
N VAL A 965 5.53 16.39 30.80
CA VAL A 965 4.36 15.51 31.03
C VAL A 965 3.02 16.04 30.51
N ASP A 966 2.53 15.25 29.51
CA ASP A 966 1.16 14.90 29.17
C ASP A 966 0.07 15.96 29.07
N GLU A 967 -0.56 15.96 27.91
CA GLU A 967 -1.97 15.69 27.75
C GLU A 967 -2.42 15.92 26.31
N GLY A 968 -2.88 14.86 25.67
CA GLY A 968 -4.17 14.67 25.12
C GLY A 968 -4.53 15.42 23.81
N CYS A 969 -4.30 14.79 22.65
CA CYS A 969 -5.08 15.12 21.45
C CYS A 969 -6.37 14.32 21.42
N PRO A 970 -7.55 14.92 21.15
CA PRO A 970 -8.76 14.16 20.90
C PRO A 970 -8.85 13.72 19.44
N GLU A 971 -9.12 12.44 19.27
CA GLU A 971 -9.55 11.81 18.02
C GLU A 971 -10.84 12.44 17.49
N LEU A 972 -10.83 12.86 16.25
CA LEU A 972 -12.04 13.12 15.47
C LEU A 972 -12.35 11.88 14.62
N ALA A 973 -13.26 11.05 15.11
CA ALA A 973 -13.85 9.97 14.36
C ALA A 973 -14.85 10.56 13.34
N ILE A 974 -14.55 10.38 12.05
CA ILE A 974 -15.51 10.57 10.97
C ILE A 974 -16.04 9.20 10.58
N SER A 975 -17.29 8.94 10.95
CA SER A 975 -18.08 7.82 10.47
C SER A 975 -18.51 8.07 9.02
N VAL A 976 -18.07 7.19 8.12
CA VAL A 976 -18.59 7.15 6.75
C VAL A 976 -19.63 6.02 6.68
N GLU A 977 -20.88 6.38 6.51
CA GLU A 977 -21.95 5.47 6.13
C GLU A 977 -21.74 4.96 4.71
N LEU A 978 -21.61 3.65 4.57
CA LEU A 978 -21.65 2.94 3.30
C LEU A 978 -23.11 2.62 2.95
N THR A 979 -23.66 3.35 2.00
CA THR A 979 -24.90 2.96 1.32
C THR A 979 -24.61 1.93 0.25
N ASN A 980 -25.18 0.74 0.43
CA ASN A 980 -25.24 -0.34 -0.53
C ASN A 980 -25.97 0.09 -1.81
N VAL A 981 -25.30 -0.01 -2.95
CA VAL A 981 -25.95 -0.06 -4.27
C VAL A 981 -25.57 -1.37 -4.94
N ASN A 982 -26.52 -2.30 -4.94
CA ASN A 982 -26.54 -3.47 -5.81
C ASN A 982 -26.48 -3.04 -7.27
N ARG A 983 -25.50 -3.54 -8.01
CA ARG A 983 -25.51 -3.55 -9.47
C ARG A 983 -25.14 -4.95 -9.96
N GLU A 984 -26.15 -5.64 -10.45
CA GLU A 984 -26.03 -6.89 -11.23
C GLU A 984 -25.11 -6.67 -12.43
N MET A 985 -24.14 -7.56 -12.57
CA MET A 985 -23.21 -7.58 -13.70
C MET A 985 -23.66 -8.68 -14.66
N TYR A 986 -24.16 -8.27 -15.80
CA TYR A 986 -24.45 -9.11 -16.98
C TYR A 986 -23.13 -9.58 -17.60
N ILE A 987 -22.95 -10.87 -17.72
CA ILE A 987 -21.84 -11.51 -18.48
C ILE A 987 -22.38 -11.88 -19.86
N PRO A 988 -21.80 -11.42 -20.98
CA PRO A 988 -22.09 -11.98 -22.28
C PRO A 988 -21.19 -13.20 -22.54
N ARG A 989 -21.82 -14.33 -22.79
CA ARG A 989 -21.17 -15.52 -23.41
C ARG A 989 -20.87 -15.22 -24.89
N GLN A 990 -19.68 -15.48 -25.30
CA GLN A 990 -19.30 -15.61 -26.71
C GLN A 990 -19.49 -17.07 -27.21
N PRO A 991 -19.73 -17.26 -28.51
CA PRO A 991 -20.00 -18.56 -29.13
C PRO A 991 -18.76 -19.45 -29.29
#